data_173a60965a12408f11ed1e78cc56b6bb
#
_entry.id   173a60965a12408f11ed1e78cc56b6bb
#
_cell.length_a   1.000
_cell.length_b   1.000
_cell.length_c   1.000
_cell.angle_alpha   90.00
_cell.angle_beta   90.00
_cell.angle_gamma   90.00
#
_symmetry.space_group_name_H-M   'P 1'
#
loop_
_entity.id
_entity.type
_entity.pdbx_description
1 polymer ?
#
loop_
_entity_poly.entity_id
_entity_poly.type
_entity_poly.pdbx_seq_one_letter_code
_entity_poly.pdbx_strand_id
1 'polypeptide(L)'
;MKREPKLGKRTKVPLFTKGKPKSQTVHAFEDFCALRGFLQYKMKGRDVGAALLSRKGVYRLVFGFACRGIHDTLRPDQVLPTVDKIEAGLKELFTGSMLTFHLSSFADDADRQVELDQLIEKSASPELKLIMMSEKQRVKALAASGVRRVKSLHIYCSATIGGDDPTDVDSDVIEKILAKLLGSWERFKGNGASLEQSRFEEIFRNAFERYLLYESLLDVKMGLDVTPLSIEALWQNVYRVFNVSAAPAIPNPIVFDGHRLIEQPTTDLDIKSLLVQGEGGESRVPDADRAWVNVRGQYVGVMTATSKPAGFSNMRSQLRYLWDVLCRPYVIDTDIICQITPANAAMVKTQMQRLIKQSNNAALNAADHRSIDVAATLRTQKTVNAAAQIIEGALPVKVATVFLVHRQSRIKLDEACRQLSECFALPAKVVREKELAWQYWLQCYPLLAWEKLLGAPYNRTMTYLSNEAPGLMPLTMTRKLSDQGFELIADEGGSPIRVDFINEHRNIACFGTTRSGKSVAISGMMSQFLAHRYPIVCLDYPKPDGSSTFTDYAKFLEPNAAYFDIGRESNNLMEMPNLAGLTLDQKEERFQDYKAFLESALVTMVLPSTDGQVLLEQTIRSLLGRALTRYFKDSDIQVRYAAAAAGGYGSAAWDNVPTLHDFIQFCAPEALDVENKAGAEIEAALGQIQLQLNYWLNSRIGRAISRPSSFPTDAQLLVFALRNLSNENEAAILSLSAYSAALRRALSSPKSIFFIDESPILFEYPVISQLIGRLCANGAKAGIRVFLSAQDPDTIMKSASGPKVMQNMNIKMVGRIQTVAIDSFVNLLNYERTIIARNASEAFFPKRSGLYSNWLVDIDGHSIYARYYPGPVQIAIVANNPDEQYARTLKLEQSRGNKLRATYEFAVDYVQAIQNGAGLHGLIEAYEQQSSQTASAISAVTDVVQVSA
;
A
#
# COMPACT_ATOMS: atom_id res chain seq x y z
N MET A 1 16.83 68.17 -30.68
CA MET A 1 17.11 66.85 -31.28
C MET A 1 17.27 65.87 -30.16
N LYS A 2 16.19 65.17 -29.84
CA LYS A 2 16.17 64.03 -28.85
C LYS A 2 16.50 62.77 -29.62
N ARG A 3 17.63 62.12 -29.27
CA ARG A 3 17.97 60.79 -29.80
C ARG A 3 17.09 59.73 -29.15
N GLU A 4 16.27 59.04 -29.93
CA GLU A 4 15.57 57.81 -29.52
C GLU A 4 16.56 56.69 -29.20
N PRO A 5 16.36 55.91 -28.15
CA PRO A 5 17.19 54.74 -27.88
C PRO A 5 16.86 53.66 -28.91
N LYS A 6 17.90 53.15 -29.61
CA LYS A 6 17.79 51.97 -30.47
C LYS A 6 17.33 50.75 -29.64
N LEU A 7 16.09 50.31 -29.88
CA LEU A 7 15.60 49.02 -29.40
C LEU A 7 16.56 47.93 -29.88
N GLY A 8 17.15 47.22 -28.91
CA GLY A 8 17.97 46.09 -29.20
C GLY A 8 17.15 45.04 -29.95
N LYS A 9 17.83 44.31 -30.87
CA LYS A 9 17.25 43.21 -31.65
C LYS A 9 16.53 42.26 -30.69
N ARG A 10 15.19 42.24 -30.72
CA ARG A 10 14.37 41.24 -30.06
C ARG A 10 14.82 39.88 -30.60
N THR A 11 15.47 39.08 -29.78
CA THR A 11 15.61 37.62 -30.01
C THR A 11 14.20 37.09 -30.21
N LYS A 12 13.88 36.62 -31.41
CA LYS A 12 12.59 36.01 -31.72
C LYS A 12 12.47 34.72 -30.88
N VAL A 13 11.84 34.82 -29.73
CA VAL A 13 11.30 33.61 -29.06
C VAL A 13 10.32 33.02 -30.04
N PRO A 14 10.40 31.74 -30.40
CA PRO A 14 9.45 31.15 -31.32
C PRO A 14 8.06 31.19 -30.67
N LEU A 15 7.23 32.09 -31.13
CA LEU A 15 5.83 32.20 -30.77
C LEU A 15 5.07 31.09 -31.52
N PHE A 16 4.65 30.08 -30.79
CA PHE A 16 3.76 29.06 -31.34
C PHE A 16 2.38 29.68 -31.55
N THR A 17 2.14 30.18 -32.73
CA THR A 17 0.82 30.68 -33.16
C THR A 17 0.00 29.51 -33.73
N LYS A 18 -1.33 29.55 -33.52
CA LYS A 18 -2.25 28.65 -34.23
C LYS A 18 -1.94 28.68 -35.74
N GLY A 19 -1.61 27.53 -36.32
CA GLY A 19 -1.36 27.41 -37.74
C GLY A 19 0.10 27.27 -38.18
N LYS A 20 1.10 27.18 -37.27
CA LYS A 20 2.47 26.84 -37.68
C LYS A 20 2.57 25.38 -38.15
N PRO A 21 3.35 25.11 -39.21
CA PRO A 21 3.59 23.75 -39.67
C PRO A 21 4.19 22.88 -38.54
N LYS A 22 3.73 21.62 -38.39
CA LYS A 22 4.22 20.65 -37.40
C LYS A 22 5.76 20.53 -37.43
N SER A 23 6.39 20.64 -38.61
CA SER A 23 7.85 20.60 -38.79
C SER A 23 8.62 21.70 -38.04
N GLN A 24 8.06 22.92 -37.90
CA GLN A 24 8.69 23.99 -37.14
C GLN A 24 8.63 23.75 -35.62
N THR A 25 7.63 23.01 -35.16
CA THR A 25 7.52 22.62 -33.74
C THR A 25 8.54 21.53 -33.40
N VAL A 26 8.83 20.61 -34.32
CA VAL A 26 9.86 19.57 -34.14
C VAL A 26 11.24 20.22 -33.99
N HIS A 27 11.60 21.16 -34.88
CA HIS A 27 12.86 21.87 -34.75
C HIS A 27 13.00 22.63 -33.42
N ALA A 28 11.96 23.28 -32.95
CA ALA A 28 11.98 23.96 -31.66
C ALA A 28 12.20 22.98 -30.48
N PHE A 29 11.65 21.74 -30.53
CA PHE A 29 11.90 20.71 -29.53
C PHE A 29 13.35 20.21 -29.59
N GLU A 30 13.87 19.92 -30.76
CA GLU A 30 15.25 19.48 -30.97
C GLU A 30 16.28 20.49 -30.46
N ASP A 31 16.02 21.79 -30.64
CA ASP A 31 16.88 22.88 -30.15
C ASP A 31 16.96 22.95 -28.63
N PHE A 32 15.93 22.56 -27.92
CA PHE A 32 15.81 22.61 -26.44
C PHE A 32 16.15 21.29 -25.77
N CYS A 33 15.92 20.14 -26.41
CA CYS A 33 16.21 18.82 -25.87
C CYS A 33 17.70 18.52 -25.93
N ALA A 34 18.33 18.42 -24.76
CA ALA A 34 19.75 18.13 -24.63
C ALA A 34 20.08 16.64 -24.54
N LEU A 35 19.10 15.75 -24.43
CA LEU A 35 19.30 14.31 -24.33
C LEU A 35 19.98 13.74 -25.58
N ARG A 36 21.05 12.95 -25.39
CA ARG A 36 21.81 12.29 -26.45
C ARG A 36 21.73 10.78 -26.40
N GLY A 37 21.67 10.21 -25.23
CA GLY A 37 21.64 8.76 -25.03
C GLY A 37 21.56 8.37 -23.58
N PHE A 38 21.66 7.07 -23.34
CA PHE A 38 21.71 6.50 -22.00
C PHE A 38 22.99 5.68 -21.82
N LEU A 39 23.54 5.75 -20.61
CA LEU A 39 24.75 5.04 -20.20
C LEU A 39 24.41 4.12 -19.03
N GLN A 40 24.79 2.85 -19.14
CA GLN A 40 24.70 1.85 -18.08
C GLN A 40 26.08 1.62 -17.48
N TYR A 41 26.20 1.83 -16.20
CA TYR A 41 27.38 1.47 -15.42
C TYR A 41 27.23 0.09 -14.81
N LYS A 42 28.18 -0.82 -15.12
CA LYS A 42 28.30 -2.15 -14.49
C LYS A 42 29.61 -2.21 -13.71
N MET A 43 29.64 -1.58 -12.54
CA MET A 43 30.86 -1.42 -11.74
C MET A 43 30.59 -1.73 -10.27
N LYS A 44 31.59 -2.29 -9.60
CA LYS A 44 31.56 -2.60 -8.16
C LYS A 44 30.31 -3.40 -7.73
N GLY A 45 29.84 -4.32 -8.60
CA GLY A 45 28.65 -5.13 -8.36
C GLY A 45 27.31 -4.37 -8.46
N ARG A 46 27.31 -3.16 -9.01
CA ARG A 46 26.11 -2.33 -9.22
C ARG A 46 25.79 -2.19 -10.69
N ASP A 47 24.49 -2.08 -10.97
CA ASP A 47 23.95 -1.77 -12.29
C ASP A 47 23.17 -0.45 -12.18
N VAL A 48 23.74 0.63 -12.73
CA VAL A 48 23.24 2.00 -12.56
C VAL A 48 23.05 2.67 -13.90
N GLY A 49 21.88 3.27 -14.10
CA GLY A 49 21.57 4.06 -15.29
C GLY A 49 21.95 5.54 -15.16
N ALA A 50 22.38 6.14 -16.28
CA ALA A 50 22.55 7.58 -16.39
C ALA A 50 22.06 8.06 -17.75
N ALA A 51 21.43 9.25 -17.79
CA ALA A 51 21.15 9.94 -19.04
C ALA A 51 22.32 10.85 -19.42
N LEU A 52 22.70 10.81 -20.68
CA LEU A 52 23.75 11.65 -21.23
C LEU A 52 23.13 12.87 -21.93
N LEU A 53 23.42 14.05 -21.43
CA LEU A 53 23.02 15.32 -22.01
C LEU A 53 24.23 15.98 -22.67
N SER A 54 24.00 16.72 -23.78
CA SER A 54 25.03 17.50 -24.43
C SER A 54 24.52 18.85 -24.90
N ARG A 55 25.34 19.89 -24.72
CA ARG A 55 25.09 21.22 -25.28
C ARG A 55 26.43 21.94 -25.54
N LYS A 56 26.61 22.42 -26.76
CA LYS A 56 27.83 23.17 -27.20
C LYS A 56 29.15 22.46 -26.83
N GLY A 57 29.24 21.16 -27.02
CA GLY A 57 30.43 20.38 -26.71
C GLY A 57 30.65 20.02 -25.23
N VAL A 58 29.84 20.52 -24.33
CA VAL A 58 29.91 20.14 -22.93
C VAL A 58 28.92 19.00 -22.65
N TYR A 59 29.30 18.04 -21.82
CA TYR A 59 28.54 16.87 -21.52
C TYR A 59 28.16 16.82 -20.02
N ARG A 60 27.00 16.29 -19.74
CA ARG A 60 26.51 16.09 -18.38
C ARG A 60 25.84 14.73 -18.25
N LEU A 61 26.18 13.99 -17.20
CA LEU A 61 25.45 12.78 -16.80
C LEU A 61 24.41 13.15 -15.74
N VAL A 62 23.23 12.55 -15.88
CA VAL A 62 22.15 12.69 -14.92
C VAL A 62 21.78 11.31 -14.41
N PHE A 63 22.06 11.06 -13.15
CA PHE A 63 21.67 9.85 -12.43
C PHE A 63 20.29 10.05 -11.81
N GLY A 64 19.49 8.99 -11.75
CA GLY A 64 18.18 8.99 -11.13
C GLY A 64 18.09 8.02 -9.97
N PHE A 65 17.31 8.41 -8.96
CA PHE A 65 16.99 7.59 -7.80
C PHE A 65 15.48 7.60 -7.58
N ALA A 66 14.91 6.42 -7.32
CA ALA A 66 13.58 6.34 -6.73
C ALA A 66 13.73 6.51 -5.21
N CYS A 67 12.88 7.34 -4.61
CA CYS A 67 12.94 7.69 -3.19
C CYS A 67 11.63 7.28 -2.52
N ARG A 68 11.72 6.62 -1.36
CA ARG A 68 10.53 6.27 -0.57
C ARG A 68 9.93 7.46 0.18
N GLY A 69 10.67 8.57 0.25
CA GLY A 69 10.23 9.78 0.91
C GLY A 69 10.21 9.68 2.44
N ILE A 70 9.81 10.78 3.07
CA ILE A 70 9.63 10.89 4.51
C ILE A 70 8.17 10.59 4.80
N HIS A 71 7.93 9.70 5.76
CA HIS A 71 6.56 9.34 6.17
C HIS A 71 5.79 10.58 6.68
N ASP A 72 4.57 10.76 6.20
CA ASP A 72 3.70 11.91 6.53
C ASP A 72 3.25 11.95 8.00
N THR A 73 3.26 10.80 8.69
CA THR A 73 2.90 10.68 10.11
C THR A 73 4.11 10.34 11.00
N LEU A 74 5.20 11.15 10.89
CA LEU A 74 6.33 11.03 11.81
C LEU A 74 5.90 11.28 13.26
N ARG A 75 6.42 10.49 14.18
CA ARG A 75 6.28 10.76 15.62
C ARG A 75 7.07 12.02 16.00
N PRO A 76 6.66 12.76 17.05
CA PRO A 76 7.33 13.99 17.47
C PRO A 76 8.83 13.82 17.71
N ASP A 77 9.25 12.69 18.26
CA ASP A 77 10.66 12.33 18.52
C ASP A 77 11.49 12.10 17.25
N GLN A 78 10.84 11.81 16.12
CA GLN A 78 11.50 11.55 14.84
C GLN A 78 11.66 12.81 13.98
N VAL A 79 10.88 13.86 14.24
CA VAL A 79 10.86 15.06 13.37
C VAL A 79 12.18 15.80 13.36
N LEU A 80 12.72 16.13 14.56
CA LEU A 80 13.98 16.86 14.69
C LEU A 80 15.15 16.11 14.05
N PRO A 81 15.41 14.83 14.39
CA PRO A 81 16.48 14.07 13.74
C PRO A 81 16.37 13.98 12.22
N THR A 82 15.14 13.97 11.68
CA THR A 82 14.93 13.94 10.21
C THR A 82 15.31 15.27 9.57
N VAL A 83 14.92 16.41 10.15
CA VAL A 83 15.30 17.74 9.64
C VAL A 83 16.81 17.93 9.71
N ASP A 84 17.43 17.56 10.83
CA ASP A 84 18.88 17.68 11.05
C ASP A 84 19.68 16.86 10.03
N LYS A 85 19.22 15.64 9.70
CA LYS A 85 19.86 14.82 8.67
C LYS A 85 19.77 15.47 7.28
N ILE A 86 18.59 16.00 6.91
CA ILE A 86 18.42 16.68 5.62
C ILE A 86 19.33 17.92 5.57
N GLU A 87 19.36 18.72 6.63
CA GLU A 87 20.23 19.89 6.70
C GLU A 87 21.70 19.52 6.61
N ALA A 88 22.15 18.49 7.33
CA ALA A 88 23.52 17.98 7.27
C ALA A 88 23.91 17.58 5.83
N GLY A 89 23.03 16.88 5.12
CA GLY A 89 23.25 16.55 3.72
C GLY A 89 23.29 17.78 2.81
N LEU A 90 22.44 18.78 3.03
CA LEU A 90 22.50 20.03 2.26
C LEU A 90 23.79 20.81 2.49
N LYS A 91 24.41 20.70 3.65
CA LYS A 91 25.72 21.33 3.97
C LYS A 91 26.90 20.61 3.26
N GLU A 92 26.74 19.34 2.90
CA GLU A 92 27.77 18.57 2.19
C GLU A 92 27.66 18.69 0.65
N LEU A 93 26.73 19.49 0.13
CA LEU A 93 26.63 19.71 -1.32
C LEU A 93 27.90 20.37 -1.86
N PHE A 94 28.58 19.67 -2.78
CA PHE A 94 29.79 20.18 -3.42
C PHE A 94 29.44 21.18 -4.55
N THR A 95 30.40 22.04 -4.87
CA THR A 95 30.26 23.03 -5.96
C THR A 95 29.96 22.30 -7.28
N GLY A 96 28.98 22.85 -8.03
CA GLY A 96 28.52 22.25 -9.29
C GLY A 96 27.45 21.16 -9.14
N SER A 97 27.15 20.69 -7.90
CA SER A 97 26.05 19.73 -7.69
C SER A 97 24.69 20.36 -7.99
N MET A 98 23.81 19.55 -8.54
CA MET A 98 22.43 19.92 -8.82
C MET A 98 21.52 18.73 -8.46
N LEU A 99 20.67 18.92 -7.45
CA LEU A 99 19.68 17.96 -7.03
C LEU A 99 18.31 18.43 -7.50
N THR A 100 17.58 17.60 -8.23
CA THR A 100 16.20 17.86 -8.65
C THR A 100 15.28 16.82 -8.06
N PHE A 101 14.38 17.24 -7.20
CA PHE A 101 13.33 16.43 -6.59
C PHE A 101 12.07 16.56 -7.45
N HIS A 102 11.52 15.45 -7.88
CA HIS A 102 10.30 15.40 -8.67
C HIS A 102 9.29 14.48 -7.99
N LEU A 103 8.30 15.09 -7.34
CA LEU A 103 7.16 14.40 -6.73
C LEU A 103 5.96 14.51 -7.65
N SER A 104 5.49 13.36 -8.14
CA SER A 104 4.30 13.26 -8.99
C SER A 104 3.10 12.77 -8.17
N SER A 105 1.92 13.32 -8.44
CA SER A 105 0.65 12.92 -7.79
C SER A 105 -0.46 12.90 -8.84
N PHE A 106 -0.81 11.70 -9.32
CA PHE A 106 -1.79 11.52 -10.39
C PHE A 106 -2.91 10.56 -9.98
N ALA A 107 -4.11 10.86 -10.46
CA ALA A 107 -5.23 9.96 -10.42
C ALA A 107 -4.98 8.81 -11.42
N ASP A 108 -4.65 7.64 -10.92
CA ASP A 108 -4.30 6.47 -11.73
C ASP A 108 -4.74 5.19 -11.03
N ASP A 109 -5.15 4.18 -11.79
CA ASP A 109 -5.60 2.88 -11.33
C ASP A 109 -5.01 1.70 -12.13
N ALA A 110 -4.15 1.97 -13.12
CA ALA A 110 -3.69 0.98 -14.08
C ALA A 110 -3.03 -0.24 -13.44
N ASP A 111 -2.17 -0.03 -12.44
CA ASP A 111 -1.49 -1.09 -11.69
C ASP A 111 -2.46 -1.98 -10.91
N ARG A 112 -3.50 -1.38 -10.28
CA ARG A 112 -4.52 -2.13 -9.55
C ARG A 112 -5.46 -2.87 -10.48
N GLN A 113 -5.78 -2.30 -11.64
CA GLN A 113 -6.61 -2.96 -12.65
C GLN A 113 -5.96 -4.27 -13.13
N VAL A 114 -4.65 -4.25 -13.40
CA VAL A 114 -3.90 -5.46 -13.80
C VAL A 114 -3.91 -6.52 -12.69
N GLU A 115 -3.69 -6.12 -11.43
CA GLU A 115 -3.72 -7.03 -10.29
C GLU A 115 -5.11 -7.67 -10.11
N LEU A 116 -6.18 -6.87 -10.20
CA LEU A 116 -7.55 -7.37 -10.10
C LEU A 116 -7.94 -8.28 -11.27
N ASP A 117 -7.45 -8.04 -12.50
CA ASP A 117 -7.65 -8.95 -13.63
C ASP A 117 -7.00 -10.32 -13.36
N GLN A 118 -5.80 -10.34 -12.81
CA GLN A 118 -5.15 -11.60 -12.40
C GLN A 118 -5.92 -12.33 -11.31
N LEU A 119 -6.51 -11.61 -10.35
CA LEU A 119 -7.35 -12.19 -9.30
C LEU A 119 -8.66 -12.76 -9.87
N ILE A 120 -9.28 -12.07 -10.82
CA ILE A 120 -10.49 -12.54 -11.51
C ILE A 120 -10.19 -13.85 -12.28
N GLU A 121 -9.07 -13.92 -12.98
CA GLU A 121 -8.64 -15.12 -13.70
C GLU A 121 -8.38 -16.30 -12.77
N LYS A 122 -7.71 -16.06 -11.64
CA LYS A 122 -7.38 -17.09 -10.63
C LYS A 122 -8.62 -17.58 -9.89
N SER A 123 -9.66 -16.74 -9.74
CA SER A 123 -10.86 -17.06 -8.97
C SER A 123 -11.60 -18.29 -9.51
N ALA A 124 -11.90 -19.24 -8.62
CA ALA A 124 -12.54 -20.50 -8.98
C ALA A 124 -14.05 -20.35 -9.21
N SER A 125 -14.72 -19.44 -8.48
CA SER A 125 -16.17 -19.31 -8.47
C SER A 125 -16.66 -18.04 -9.18
N PRO A 126 -17.84 -18.08 -9.82
CA PRO A 126 -18.45 -16.88 -10.41
C PRO A 126 -18.82 -15.83 -9.35
N GLU A 127 -19.10 -16.22 -8.12
CA GLU A 127 -19.38 -15.33 -7.00
C GLU A 127 -18.16 -14.47 -6.65
N LEU A 128 -17.00 -15.10 -6.51
CA LEU A 128 -15.74 -14.38 -6.25
C LEU A 128 -15.37 -13.46 -7.42
N LYS A 129 -15.57 -13.93 -8.66
CA LYS A 129 -15.36 -13.07 -9.85
C LYS A 129 -16.24 -11.82 -9.81
N LEU A 130 -17.50 -11.96 -9.43
CA LEU A 130 -18.43 -10.82 -9.31
C LEU A 130 -17.96 -9.82 -8.24
N ILE A 131 -17.49 -10.30 -7.10
CA ILE A 131 -16.91 -9.43 -6.04
C ILE A 131 -15.70 -8.68 -6.58
N MET A 132 -14.74 -9.36 -7.21
CA MET A 132 -13.51 -8.75 -7.74
C MET A 132 -13.81 -7.75 -8.88
N MET A 133 -14.76 -8.07 -9.75
CA MET A 133 -15.21 -7.14 -10.81
C MET A 133 -15.86 -5.88 -10.22
N SER A 134 -16.61 -6.02 -9.15
CA SER A 134 -17.20 -4.89 -8.43
C SER A 134 -16.12 -4.01 -7.77
N GLU A 135 -15.08 -4.61 -7.18
CA GLU A 135 -13.93 -3.88 -6.66
C GLU A 135 -13.19 -3.14 -7.78
N LYS A 136 -12.97 -3.81 -8.92
CA LYS A 136 -12.34 -3.23 -10.12
C LYS A 136 -13.06 -1.96 -10.59
N GLN A 137 -14.38 -2.00 -10.67
CA GLN A 137 -15.19 -0.82 -11.03
C GLN A 137 -15.10 0.28 -9.98
N ARG A 138 -15.07 -0.09 -8.68
CA ARG A 138 -14.94 0.87 -7.58
C ARG A 138 -13.60 1.61 -7.65
N VAL A 139 -12.50 0.90 -7.85
CA VAL A 139 -11.15 1.48 -8.00
C VAL A 139 -11.11 2.46 -9.17
N LYS A 140 -11.68 2.09 -10.32
CA LYS A 140 -11.80 2.99 -11.48
C LYS A 140 -12.57 4.27 -11.15
N ALA A 141 -13.67 4.16 -10.42
CA ALA A 141 -14.46 5.32 -10.00
C ALA A 141 -13.69 6.23 -9.02
N LEU A 142 -12.90 5.65 -8.11
CA LEU A 142 -12.06 6.39 -7.17
C LEU A 142 -10.93 7.15 -7.88
N ALA A 143 -10.30 6.57 -8.89
CA ALA A 143 -9.33 7.26 -9.71
C ALA A 143 -10.00 8.37 -10.52
N ALA A 144 -11.12 8.09 -11.21
CA ALA A 144 -11.85 9.08 -12.00
C ALA A 144 -12.33 10.30 -11.17
N SER A 145 -12.64 10.11 -9.89
CA SER A 145 -13.02 11.18 -8.96
C SER A 145 -11.83 11.89 -8.30
N GLY A 146 -10.58 11.45 -8.57
CA GLY A 146 -9.37 12.00 -7.95
C GLY A 146 -9.20 11.66 -6.47
N VAL A 147 -9.94 10.68 -5.94
CA VAL A 147 -9.78 10.19 -4.56
C VAL A 147 -8.55 9.29 -4.45
N ARG A 148 -8.33 8.41 -5.44
CA ARG A 148 -7.14 7.56 -5.55
C ARG A 148 -6.08 8.29 -6.37
N ARG A 149 -4.92 8.55 -5.74
CA ARG A 149 -3.80 9.29 -6.35
C ARG A 149 -2.49 8.54 -6.11
N VAL A 150 -1.92 8.01 -7.16
CA VAL A 150 -0.60 7.36 -7.11
C VAL A 150 0.47 8.44 -7.02
N LYS A 151 1.42 8.26 -6.13
CA LYS A 151 2.55 9.17 -5.94
C LYS A 151 3.85 8.46 -6.21
N SER A 152 4.78 9.19 -6.82
CA SER A 152 6.16 8.75 -7.00
C SER A 152 7.12 9.92 -6.76
N LEU A 153 8.21 9.66 -6.07
CA LEU A 153 9.28 10.62 -5.82
C LEU A 153 10.56 10.12 -6.46
N HIS A 154 11.06 10.91 -7.40
CA HIS A 154 12.35 10.69 -8.02
C HIS A 154 13.32 11.83 -7.69
N ILE A 155 14.58 11.50 -7.49
CA ILE A 155 15.65 12.47 -7.27
C ILE A 155 16.66 12.32 -8.41
N TYR A 156 16.92 13.41 -9.11
CA TYR A 156 17.91 13.43 -10.20
C TYR A 156 19.12 14.23 -9.78
N CYS A 157 20.30 13.64 -9.95
CA CYS A 157 21.59 14.22 -9.60
C CYS A 157 22.43 14.38 -10.85
N SER A 158 22.95 15.56 -11.09
CA SER A 158 23.76 15.79 -12.28
C SER A 158 25.25 15.96 -11.97
N ALA A 159 26.08 15.36 -12.84
CA ALA A 159 27.51 15.50 -12.83
C ALA A 159 28.01 16.00 -14.22
N THR A 160 28.66 17.16 -14.25
CA THR A 160 29.29 17.67 -15.48
C THR A 160 30.58 16.90 -15.76
N ILE A 161 30.79 16.53 -17.02
CA ILE A 161 31.97 15.79 -17.46
C ILE A 161 32.90 16.77 -18.13
N GLY A 162 34.18 16.72 -17.82
CA GLY A 162 35.20 17.53 -18.52
C GLY A 162 35.51 18.89 -17.90
N GLY A 163 35.22 19.11 -16.61
CA GLY A 163 35.61 20.35 -15.89
C GLY A 163 34.57 21.47 -15.92
N ASP A 164 34.65 22.37 -14.94
CA ASP A 164 33.75 23.53 -14.81
C ASP A 164 34.15 24.72 -15.69
N ASP A 165 35.32 24.64 -16.40
CA ASP A 165 35.88 25.71 -17.22
C ASP A 165 35.70 25.43 -18.71
N PRO A 166 35.02 26.31 -19.49
CA PRO A 166 34.85 26.12 -20.94
C PRO A 166 36.13 26.23 -21.77
N THR A 167 37.26 26.48 -21.13
CA THR A 167 38.59 26.57 -21.80
C THR A 167 39.39 25.26 -21.70
N ASP A 168 38.89 24.21 -21.06
CA ASP A 168 39.64 22.97 -20.86
C ASP A 168 39.59 22.09 -22.13
N VAL A 169 40.75 21.63 -22.56
CA VAL A 169 41.04 20.86 -23.80
C VAL A 169 40.26 19.54 -23.87
N ASP A 170 39.65 19.11 -22.78
CA ASP A 170 38.91 17.84 -22.67
C ASP A 170 37.54 17.83 -23.40
N SER A 171 36.97 19.02 -23.71
CA SER A 171 35.68 19.11 -24.44
C SER A 171 35.78 18.60 -25.88
N ASP A 172 36.90 18.91 -26.56
CA ASP A 172 37.13 18.48 -27.94
C ASP A 172 37.40 16.97 -28.07
N VAL A 173 38.02 16.39 -27.05
CA VAL A 173 38.30 14.97 -26.97
C VAL A 173 36.98 14.19 -26.75
N ILE A 174 36.14 14.64 -25.85
CA ILE A 174 34.83 14.06 -25.58
C ILE A 174 33.91 14.15 -26.81
N GLU A 175 33.91 15.30 -27.51
CA GLU A 175 33.09 15.49 -28.71
C GLU A 175 33.54 14.56 -29.85
N LYS A 176 34.87 14.41 -30.07
CA LYS A 176 35.45 13.53 -31.10
C LYS A 176 35.12 12.04 -30.84
N ILE A 177 35.08 11.59 -29.61
CA ILE A 177 34.84 10.18 -29.29
C ILE A 177 33.37 9.86 -29.19
N LEU A 178 32.52 10.76 -28.65
CA LEU A 178 31.09 10.61 -28.76
C LEU A 178 30.61 10.71 -30.22
N ALA A 179 31.21 11.55 -31.03
CA ALA A 179 30.97 11.55 -32.47
C ALA A 179 31.44 10.25 -33.14
N LYS A 180 32.51 9.61 -32.65
CA LYS A 180 32.95 8.26 -33.08
C LYS A 180 31.99 7.16 -32.56
N LEU A 181 31.50 7.23 -31.34
CA LEU A 181 30.53 6.28 -30.77
C LEU A 181 29.14 6.40 -31.42
N LEU A 182 28.75 7.61 -31.79
CA LEU A 182 27.45 7.88 -32.45
C LEU A 182 27.53 7.78 -33.99
N GLY A 183 28.73 7.61 -34.57
CA GLY A 183 28.98 7.56 -36.02
C GLY A 183 29.97 6.49 -36.42
N SER A 184 29.53 5.26 -36.64
CA SER A 184 30.28 4.15 -37.32
C SER A 184 31.70 3.82 -36.81
N TRP A 185 31.73 2.85 -35.92
CA TRP A 185 32.88 2.17 -35.32
C TRP A 185 33.90 1.56 -36.32
N GLU A 186 33.60 1.47 -37.62
CA GLU A 186 34.37 0.66 -38.57
C GLU A 186 35.67 1.27 -39.13
N ARG A 187 36.03 2.51 -38.83
CA ARG A 187 37.13 3.21 -39.57
C ARG A 187 38.41 3.54 -38.81
N PHE A 188 38.64 3.17 -37.58
CA PHE A 188 39.86 3.56 -36.86
C PHE A 188 40.59 2.39 -36.20
N LYS A 189 41.52 1.80 -36.92
CA LYS A 189 42.68 1.09 -36.39
C LYS A 189 43.92 2.01 -36.54
N GLY A 190 44.36 2.62 -35.42
CA GLY A 190 45.60 3.42 -35.37
C GLY A 190 46.06 3.69 -33.95
N ASN A 191 47.40 3.77 -33.73
CA ASN A 191 48.08 3.82 -32.43
C ASN A 191 47.79 5.06 -31.54
N GLY A 192 46.99 6.01 -31.99
CA GLY A 192 46.51 7.13 -31.17
C GLY A 192 45.25 6.82 -30.33
N ALA A 193 44.61 5.68 -30.57
CA ALA A 193 43.34 5.32 -29.91
C ALA A 193 43.50 4.92 -28.44
N SER A 194 44.66 4.45 -28.01
CA SER A 194 44.87 3.95 -26.66
C SER A 194 44.96 5.04 -25.57
N LEU A 195 45.57 6.16 -25.90
CA LEU A 195 45.72 7.31 -24.97
C LEU A 195 44.41 8.07 -24.80
N GLU A 196 43.61 8.20 -25.83
CA GLU A 196 42.28 8.80 -25.80
C GLU A 196 41.29 7.91 -25.05
N GLN A 197 41.40 6.59 -25.20
CA GLN A 197 40.55 5.63 -24.52
C GLN A 197 40.76 5.61 -23.01
N SER A 198 42.03 5.64 -22.54
CA SER A 198 42.32 5.68 -21.10
C SER A 198 41.87 6.98 -20.43
N ARG A 199 41.89 8.11 -21.10
CA ARG A 199 41.31 9.36 -20.61
C ARG A 199 39.77 9.27 -20.44
N PHE A 200 39.11 8.57 -21.35
CA PHE A 200 37.68 8.36 -21.30
C PHE A 200 37.30 7.48 -20.11
N GLU A 201 37.97 6.37 -19.98
CA GLU A 201 37.75 5.45 -18.88
C GLU A 201 37.90 6.17 -17.54
N GLU A 202 38.88 7.07 -17.44
CA GLU A 202 39.09 7.89 -16.26
C GLU A 202 37.90 8.86 -16.02
N ILE A 203 37.45 9.57 -17.06
CA ILE A 203 36.32 10.51 -16.98
C ILE A 203 35.03 9.80 -16.52
N PHE A 204 34.72 8.65 -17.15
CA PHE A 204 33.52 7.87 -16.76
C PHE A 204 33.65 7.25 -15.37
N ARG A 205 34.86 6.85 -14.98
CA ARG A 205 35.13 6.37 -13.61
C ARG A 205 34.93 7.48 -12.59
N ASN A 206 35.45 8.68 -12.85
CA ASN A 206 35.24 9.85 -11.99
C ASN A 206 33.76 10.24 -11.88
N ALA A 207 33.01 10.12 -12.98
CA ALA A 207 31.54 10.34 -12.94
C ALA A 207 30.83 9.30 -12.09
N PHE A 208 31.26 8.02 -12.11
CA PHE A 208 30.73 6.99 -11.24
C PHE A 208 31.10 7.22 -9.76
N GLU A 209 32.27 7.72 -9.45
CA GLU A 209 32.62 8.11 -8.07
C GLU A 209 31.71 9.27 -7.59
N ARG A 210 31.38 10.22 -8.46
CA ARG A 210 30.38 11.25 -8.12
C ARG A 210 28.99 10.67 -7.88
N TYR A 211 28.57 9.64 -8.63
CA TYR A 211 27.34 8.90 -8.37
C TYR A 211 27.37 8.30 -6.96
N LEU A 212 28.46 7.65 -6.55
CA LEU A 212 28.60 7.06 -5.22
C LEU A 212 28.52 8.12 -4.10
N LEU A 213 29.07 9.32 -4.33
CA LEU A 213 28.93 10.44 -3.40
C LEU A 213 27.47 10.89 -3.29
N TYR A 214 26.73 10.98 -4.39
CA TYR A 214 25.30 11.31 -4.35
C TYR A 214 24.48 10.24 -3.65
N GLU A 215 24.73 8.98 -3.92
CA GLU A 215 24.05 7.87 -3.24
C GLU A 215 24.28 7.94 -1.73
N SER A 216 25.55 8.08 -1.30
CA SER A 216 25.89 8.23 0.12
C SER A 216 25.25 9.48 0.75
N LEU A 217 25.23 10.60 0.02
CA LEU A 217 24.60 11.83 0.47
C LEU A 217 23.10 11.66 0.72
N LEU A 218 22.39 11.05 -0.22
CA LEU A 218 20.93 10.90 -0.16
C LEU A 218 20.52 9.81 0.83
N ASP A 219 21.18 8.65 0.80
CA ASP A 219 20.80 7.50 1.61
C ASP A 219 21.33 7.61 3.05
N VAL A 220 22.64 7.80 3.22
CA VAL A 220 23.27 7.77 4.53
C VAL A 220 23.12 9.10 5.27
N LYS A 221 23.48 10.24 4.61
CA LYS A 221 23.50 11.55 5.29
C LYS A 221 22.09 12.12 5.46
N MET A 222 21.30 12.15 4.37
CA MET A 222 19.91 12.66 4.44
C MET A 222 18.92 11.61 4.95
N GLY A 223 19.25 10.31 4.91
CA GLY A 223 18.37 9.23 5.38
C GLY A 223 17.10 9.07 4.54
N LEU A 224 17.19 9.26 3.21
CA LEU A 224 16.03 9.30 2.33
C LEU A 224 15.60 7.94 1.76
N ASP A 225 16.31 6.83 2.05
CA ASP A 225 16.02 5.48 1.54
C ASP A 225 15.82 5.51 0.01
N VAL A 226 16.93 5.64 -0.71
CA VAL A 226 16.93 5.77 -2.17
C VAL A 226 17.41 4.50 -2.87
N THR A 227 16.83 4.20 -4.02
CA THR A 227 17.26 3.11 -4.91
C THR A 227 17.63 3.67 -6.28
N PRO A 228 18.79 3.31 -6.86
CA PRO A 228 19.20 3.80 -8.17
C PRO A 228 18.25 3.32 -9.27
N LEU A 229 17.96 4.17 -10.23
CA LEU A 229 17.16 3.81 -11.40
C LEU A 229 18.04 3.14 -12.47
N SER A 230 17.52 2.08 -13.06
CA SER A 230 18.13 1.47 -14.25
C SER A 230 17.96 2.36 -15.49
N ILE A 231 18.66 2.04 -16.57
CA ILE A 231 18.49 2.77 -17.83
C ILE A 231 17.09 2.63 -18.40
N GLU A 232 16.45 1.46 -18.21
CA GLU A 232 15.08 1.20 -18.64
C GLU A 232 14.09 2.09 -17.87
N ALA A 233 14.27 2.22 -16.56
CA ALA A 233 13.45 3.10 -15.72
C ALA A 233 13.63 4.58 -16.09
N LEU A 234 14.86 5.02 -16.34
CA LEU A 234 15.12 6.38 -16.81
C LEU A 234 14.48 6.63 -18.18
N TRP A 235 14.64 5.70 -19.13
CA TRP A 235 14.02 5.78 -20.45
C TRP A 235 12.50 5.82 -20.36
N GLN A 236 11.92 4.93 -19.59
CA GLN A 236 10.49 4.90 -19.34
C GLN A 236 9.95 6.22 -18.76
N ASN A 237 10.68 6.82 -17.80
CA ASN A 237 10.31 8.10 -17.21
C ASN A 237 10.32 9.23 -18.24
N VAL A 238 11.33 9.29 -19.13
CA VAL A 238 11.38 10.27 -20.21
C VAL A 238 10.31 10.04 -21.26
N TYR A 239 10.14 8.80 -21.68
CA TYR A 239 9.19 8.42 -22.74
C TYR A 239 7.74 8.72 -22.34
N ARG A 240 7.38 8.47 -21.08
CA ARG A 240 6.04 8.75 -20.52
C ARG A 240 5.68 10.23 -20.50
N VAL A 241 6.65 11.14 -20.59
CA VAL A 241 6.33 12.58 -20.69
C VAL A 241 5.54 12.86 -21.97
N PHE A 242 5.90 12.21 -23.08
CA PHE A 242 5.32 12.43 -24.41
C PHE A 242 4.29 11.37 -24.83
N ASN A 243 4.38 10.17 -24.30
CA ASN A 243 3.65 8.99 -24.77
C ASN A 243 2.85 8.31 -23.64
N VAL A 244 1.73 7.68 -24.02
CA VAL A 244 0.90 6.87 -23.11
C VAL A 244 1.30 5.39 -23.16
N SER A 245 1.81 4.94 -24.30
CA SER A 245 2.25 3.55 -24.51
C SER A 245 3.50 3.21 -23.69
N ALA A 246 3.79 1.92 -23.55
CA ALA A 246 5.05 1.46 -22.99
C ALA A 246 6.22 1.93 -23.86
N ALA A 247 7.37 2.25 -23.24
CA ALA A 247 8.55 2.69 -23.96
C ALA A 247 9.08 1.53 -24.83
N PRO A 248 9.49 1.81 -26.08
CA PRO A 248 10.20 0.84 -26.91
C PRO A 248 11.60 0.55 -26.34
N ALA A 249 12.34 -0.35 -27.01
CA ALA A 249 13.74 -0.59 -26.65
C ALA A 249 14.56 0.71 -26.65
N ILE A 250 15.49 0.82 -25.71
CA ILE A 250 16.35 2.01 -25.59
C ILE A 250 17.22 2.15 -26.85
N PRO A 251 17.24 3.33 -27.49
CA PRO A 251 18.10 3.54 -28.64
C PRO A 251 19.57 3.51 -28.25
N ASN A 252 20.31 2.57 -28.81
CA ASN A 252 21.77 2.47 -28.74
C ASN A 252 22.38 2.77 -27.35
N PRO A 253 22.02 2.00 -26.30
CA PRO A 253 22.55 2.23 -24.97
C PRO A 253 24.05 1.95 -24.94
N ILE A 254 24.80 2.75 -24.17
CA ILE A 254 26.23 2.60 -23.95
C ILE A 254 26.44 1.91 -22.61
N VAL A 255 27.22 0.83 -22.58
CA VAL A 255 27.57 0.11 -21.35
C VAL A 255 29.02 0.39 -20.99
N PHE A 256 29.27 0.77 -19.75
CA PHE A 256 30.60 0.94 -19.16
C PHE A 256 30.84 -0.07 -18.05
N ASP A 257 31.78 -1.00 -18.23
CA ASP A 257 32.12 -2.06 -17.29
C ASP A 257 33.28 -1.71 -16.33
N GLY A 258 33.77 -0.49 -16.39
CA GLY A 258 34.94 0.00 -15.66
C GLY A 258 36.24 -0.02 -16.47
N HIS A 259 36.24 -0.69 -17.62
CA HIS A 259 37.40 -0.82 -18.51
C HIS A 259 37.08 -0.51 -19.98
N ARG A 260 35.84 -0.72 -20.39
CA ARG A 260 35.43 -0.59 -21.79
C ARG A 260 34.08 0.08 -21.92
N LEU A 261 33.95 0.89 -22.98
CA LEU A 261 32.66 1.40 -23.44
C LEU A 261 32.17 0.54 -24.59
N ILE A 262 31.00 -0.07 -24.41
CA ILE A 262 30.40 -0.95 -25.41
C ILE A 262 29.04 -0.34 -25.81
N GLU A 263 28.91 0.03 -27.09
CA GLU A 263 27.63 0.44 -27.65
C GLU A 263 26.82 -0.81 -28.02
N GLN A 264 25.53 -0.82 -27.67
CA GLN A 264 24.62 -1.88 -28.04
C GLN A 264 23.64 -1.34 -29.09
N PRO A 265 23.87 -1.52 -30.38
CA PRO A 265 22.99 -1.01 -31.41
C PRO A 265 21.64 -1.74 -31.35
N THR A 266 20.55 -1.00 -31.18
CA THR A 266 19.18 -1.51 -31.10
C THR A 266 18.30 -0.98 -32.21
N THR A 267 18.58 0.24 -32.72
CA THR A 267 17.78 0.92 -33.74
C THR A 267 18.61 1.99 -34.46
N ASP A 268 18.24 2.28 -35.71
CA ASP A 268 18.83 3.39 -36.49
C ASP A 268 18.14 4.74 -36.17
N LEU A 269 17.09 4.76 -35.34
CA LEU A 269 16.32 5.95 -35.00
C LEU A 269 17.02 6.78 -33.91
N ASP A 270 17.05 8.10 -34.12
CA ASP A 270 17.51 9.03 -33.09
C ASP A 270 16.58 9.06 -31.91
N ILE A 271 17.14 9.15 -30.70
CA ILE A 271 16.40 9.14 -29.44
C ILE A 271 15.35 10.24 -29.35
N LYS A 272 15.64 11.43 -29.91
CA LYS A 272 14.69 12.55 -29.91
C LYS A 272 13.50 12.29 -30.81
N SER A 273 13.76 11.67 -31.97
CA SER A 273 12.73 11.25 -32.91
C SER A 273 11.79 10.22 -32.26
N LEU A 274 12.33 9.22 -31.57
CA LEU A 274 11.54 8.22 -30.85
C LEU A 274 10.66 8.81 -29.74
N LEU A 275 11.09 9.88 -29.08
CA LEU A 275 10.29 10.54 -28.05
C LEU A 275 9.02 11.18 -28.61
N VAL A 276 9.07 11.71 -29.84
CA VAL A 276 7.98 12.51 -30.41
C VAL A 276 7.30 11.89 -31.63
N GLN A 277 7.76 10.73 -32.10
CA GLN A 277 7.08 9.94 -33.13
C GLN A 277 6.13 8.93 -32.48
N GLY A 278 4.85 9.05 -32.80
CA GLY A 278 3.86 8.06 -32.39
C GLY A 278 3.86 6.82 -33.27
N GLU A 279 3.18 5.78 -32.83
CA GLU A 279 2.84 4.61 -33.66
C GLU A 279 2.08 5.08 -34.90
N GLY A 280 2.52 4.67 -36.11
CA GLY A 280 1.94 5.10 -37.37
C GLY A 280 2.51 6.40 -37.97
N GLY A 281 3.62 6.95 -37.43
CA GLY A 281 4.31 8.13 -37.99
C GLY A 281 3.66 9.48 -37.66
N GLU A 282 2.68 9.51 -36.77
CA GLU A 282 2.12 10.76 -36.25
C GLU A 282 3.10 11.46 -35.31
N SER A 283 3.31 12.78 -35.52
CA SER A 283 4.14 13.58 -34.63
C SER A 283 3.42 13.88 -33.32
N ARG A 284 4.02 13.50 -32.19
CA ARG A 284 3.52 13.78 -30.81
C ARG A 284 4.28 14.93 -30.16
N VAL A 285 4.81 15.84 -30.97
CA VAL A 285 5.45 17.05 -30.44
C VAL A 285 4.41 17.86 -29.64
N PRO A 286 4.76 18.27 -28.39
CA PRO A 286 3.86 19.09 -27.60
C PRO A 286 3.46 20.39 -28.32
N ASP A 287 2.15 20.71 -28.29
CA ASP A 287 1.67 22.03 -28.71
C ASP A 287 1.76 22.98 -27.52
N ALA A 288 2.23 24.20 -27.72
CA ALA A 288 2.45 25.13 -26.62
C ALA A 288 1.99 26.54 -27.00
N ASP A 289 1.42 27.21 -26.02
CA ASP A 289 1.14 28.66 -26.00
C ASP A 289 2.02 29.33 -24.94
N ARG A 290 1.92 30.61 -24.75
CA ARG A 290 2.62 31.36 -23.71
C ARG A 290 2.30 30.87 -22.30
N ALA A 291 1.06 30.45 -22.06
CA ALA A 291 0.51 30.18 -20.74
C ALA A 291 0.22 28.69 -20.43
N TRP A 292 0.42 27.83 -21.40
CA TRP A 292 0.21 26.38 -21.24
C TRP A 292 0.99 25.57 -22.26
N VAL A 293 1.16 24.31 -21.95
CA VAL A 293 1.71 23.28 -22.86
C VAL A 293 0.65 22.17 -22.99
N ASN A 294 0.36 21.74 -24.21
CA ASN A 294 -0.50 20.57 -24.44
C ASN A 294 0.40 19.38 -24.80
N VAL A 295 0.33 18.35 -23.99
CA VAL A 295 1.07 17.11 -24.19
C VAL A 295 0.12 15.94 -23.93
N ARG A 296 0.09 14.95 -24.81
CA ARG A 296 -0.82 13.79 -24.74
C ARG A 296 -2.31 14.15 -24.62
N GLY A 297 -2.72 15.29 -25.19
CA GLY A 297 -4.10 15.78 -25.09
C GLY A 297 -4.45 16.45 -23.76
N GLN A 298 -3.50 16.58 -22.84
CA GLN A 298 -3.69 17.30 -21.58
C GLN A 298 -3.02 18.68 -21.62
N TYR A 299 -3.72 19.67 -21.08
CA TYR A 299 -3.18 21.02 -20.90
C TYR A 299 -2.42 21.09 -19.59
N VAL A 300 -1.16 21.53 -19.64
CA VAL A 300 -0.25 21.68 -18.51
C VAL A 300 -0.03 23.15 -18.23
N GLY A 301 -0.35 23.59 -17.03
CA GLY A 301 -0.04 24.91 -16.52
C GLY A 301 1.22 24.86 -15.68
N VAL A 302 2.12 25.80 -15.91
CA VAL A 302 3.37 25.93 -15.17
C VAL A 302 3.19 27.00 -14.10
N MET A 303 3.32 26.61 -12.83
CA MET A 303 3.18 27.49 -11.67
C MET A 303 4.54 27.64 -10.98
N THR A 304 5.03 28.85 -10.78
CA THR A 304 6.35 29.11 -10.19
C THR A 304 6.24 29.76 -8.82
N ALA A 305 7.03 29.27 -7.85
CA ALA A 305 7.16 29.92 -6.56
C ALA A 305 8.03 31.17 -6.70
N THR A 306 7.47 32.33 -6.38
CA THR A 306 8.13 33.64 -6.57
C THR A 306 8.45 34.35 -5.26
N SER A 307 7.88 33.93 -4.16
CA SER A 307 8.13 34.53 -2.83
C SER A 307 8.17 33.46 -1.76
N LYS A 308 9.06 33.66 -0.78
CA LYS A 308 9.25 32.75 0.36
C LYS A 308 8.06 32.77 1.32
N PRO A 309 7.75 31.65 2.02
CA PRO A 309 6.89 31.67 3.20
C PRO A 309 7.49 32.55 4.31
N ALA A 310 6.62 33.03 5.21
CA ALA A 310 7.06 33.91 6.33
C ALA A 310 7.98 33.18 7.32
N GLY A 311 7.86 31.89 7.41
CA GLY A 311 8.50 30.97 8.33
C GLY A 311 7.58 29.79 8.58
N PHE A 312 8.01 28.84 9.43
CA PHE A 312 7.24 27.68 9.81
C PHE A 312 6.98 27.70 11.30
N SER A 313 5.79 27.30 11.74
CA SER A 313 5.43 27.28 13.16
C SER A 313 6.26 26.28 13.97
N ASN A 314 6.65 25.17 13.35
CA ASN A 314 7.51 24.13 13.91
C ASN A 314 8.12 23.30 12.76
N MET A 315 9.07 22.43 13.10
CA MET A 315 9.76 21.59 12.10
C MET A 315 8.84 20.61 11.39
N ARG A 316 7.79 20.10 12.03
CA ARG A 316 6.81 19.23 11.41
C ARG A 316 6.04 19.99 10.32
N SER A 317 5.60 21.21 10.58
CA SER A 317 4.92 22.05 9.57
C SER A 317 5.85 22.45 8.43
N GLN A 318 7.17 22.56 8.69
CA GLN A 318 8.16 22.76 7.66
C GLN A 318 8.26 21.57 6.70
N LEU A 319 8.44 20.36 7.22
CA LEU A 319 8.53 19.13 6.39
C LEU A 319 7.25 18.88 5.59
N ARG A 320 6.10 19.19 6.17
CA ARG A 320 4.78 18.95 5.57
C ARG A 320 4.29 20.09 4.67
N TYR A 321 5.01 21.19 4.55
CA TYR A 321 4.51 22.41 3.89
C TYR A 321 3.97 22.16 2.47
N LEU A 322 4.73 21.48 1.62
CA LEU A 322 4.29 21.10 0.26
C LEU A 322 3.31 19.94 0.26
N TRP A 323 3.45 19.01 1.21
CA TRP A 323 2.53 17.89 1.38
C TRP A 323 1.11 18.37 1.70
N ASP A 324 0.95 19.31 2.61
CA ASP A 324 -0.35 19.86 2.99
C ASP A 324 -1.05 20.57 1.81
N VAL A 325 -0.30 21.09 0.85
CA VAL A 325 -0.84 21.62 -0.42
C VAL A 325 -1.33 20.46 -1.30
N LEU A 326 -0.53 19.39 -1.50
CA LEU A 326 -0.90 18.25 -2.31
C LEU A 326 -2.08 17.44 -1.73
N CYS A 327 -2.28 17.48 -0.41
CA CYS A 327 -3.39 16.80 0.25
C CYS A 327 -4.74 17.48 0.02
N ARG A 328 -4.78 18.71 -0.50
CA ARG A 328 -6.04 19.38 -0.79
C ARG A 328 -6.87 18.59 -1.81
N PRO A 329 -8.20 18.46 -1.60
CA PRO A 329 -9.05 17.65 -2.48
C PRO A 329 -9.06 18.08 -3.94
N TYR A 330 -8.87 19.38 -4.20
CA TYR A 330 -8.89 19.96 -5.54
C TYR A 330 -7.51 20.05 -6.20
N VAL A 331 -6.41 19.74 -5.48
CA VAL A 331 -5.05 19.63 -6.03
C VAL A 331 -4.84 18.19 -6.48
N ILE A 332 -5.22 17.90 -7.71
CA ILE A 332 -5.10 16.60 -8.36
C ILE A 332 -4.24 16.74 -9.63
N ASP A 333 -3.67 15.64 -10.10
CA ASP A 333 -2.84 15.56 -11.32
C ASP A 333 -1.81 16.70 -11.36
N THR A 334 -0.95 16.73 -10.35
CA THR A 334 0.01 17.81 -10.14
C THR A 334 1.39 17.24 -9.80
N ASP A 335 2.40 17.71 -10.52
CA ASP A 335 3.81 17.47 -10.18
C ASP A 335 4.36 18.63 -9.37
N ILE A 336 5.25 18.34 -8.43
CA ILE A 336 6.10 19.33 -7.77
C ILE A 336 7.55 19.04 -8.11
N ILE A 337 8.20 20.00 -8.72
CA ILE A 337 9.61 19.92 -9.05
C ILE A 337 10.37 20.97 -8.23
N CYS A 338 11.34 20.51 -7.45
CA CYS A 338 12.23 21.37 -6.67
C CYS A 338 13.68 21.09 -7.06
N GLN A 339 14.38 22.12 -7.46
CA GLN A 339 15.82 22.00 -7.76
C GLN A 339 16.63 22.80 -6.75
N ILE A 340 17.68 22.16 -6.20
CA ILE A 340 18.60 22.73 -5.23
C ILE A 340 20.01 22.71 -5.80
N THR A 341 20.68 23.85 -5.68
CA THR A 341 22.08 24.00 -6.02
C THR A 341 22.79 24.78 -4.92
N PRO A 342 24.08 24.49 -4.62
CA PRO A 342 24.84 25.28 -3.66
C PRO A 342 24.94 26.75 -4.12
N ALA A 343 24.88 27.68 -3.19
CA ALA A 343 25.11 29.11 -3.46
C ALA A 343 26.49 29.51 -2.97
N ASN A 344 27.11 30.48 -3.64
CA ASN A 344 28.39 31.02 -3.18
C ASN A 344 28.20 31.83 -1.88
N ALA A 345 28.67 31.29 -0.76
CA ALA A 345 28.47 31.86 0.57
C ALA A 345 29.09 33.29 0.67
N ALA A 346 30.23 33.56 0.02
CA ALA A 346 30.86 34.86 0.06
C ALA A 346 30.03 35.93 -0.68
N MET A 347 29.46 35.58 -1.84
CA MET A 347 28.54 36.46 -2.58
C MET A 347 27.27 36.73 -1.78
N VAL A 348 26.66 35.70 -1.17
CA VAL A 348 25.45 35.84 -0.36
C VAL A 348 25.69 36.73 0.85
N LYS A 349 26.82 36.54 1.55
CA LYS A 349 27.24 37.39 2.68
C LYS A 349 27.40 38.85 2.24
N THR A 350 28.04 39.11 1.13
CA THR A 350 28.18 40.46 0.58
C THR A 350 26.85 41.10 0.21
N GLN A 351 25.93 40.34 -0.39
CA GLN A 351 24.56 40.79 -0.69
C GLN A 351 23.77 41.12 0.57
N MET A 352 23.86 40.28 1.60
CA MET A 352 23.21 40.52 2.89
C MET A 352 23.73 41.80 3.55
N GLN A 353 25.04 42.03 3.55
CA GLN A 353 25.62 43.27 4.09
C GLN A 353 25.10 44.52 3.35
N ARG A 354 24.99 44.44 2.02
CA ARG A 354 24.40 45.54 1.22
C ARG A 354 22.93 45.77 1.58
N LEU A 355 22.12 44.70 1.73
CA LEU A 355 20.72 44.79 2.12
C LEU A 355 20.54 45.36 3.52
N ILE A 356 21.35 44.97 4.50
CA ILE A 356 21.35 45.54 5.85
C ILE A 356 21.61 47.01 5.77
N LYS A 357 22.66 47.45 5.04
CA LYS A 357 23.01 48.85 4.89
C LYS A 357 21.90 49.67 4.23
N GLN A 358 21.30 49.16 3.15
CA GLN A 358 20.19 49.78 2.46
C GLN A 358 18.95 49.92 3.33
N SER A 359 18.58 48.86 4.04
CA SER A 359 17.39 48.85 4.90
C SER A 359 17.58 49.75 6.14
N ASN A 360 18.80 49.78 6.70
CA ASN A 360 19.12 50.70 7.79
C ASN A 360 19.05 52.16 7.34
N ASN A 361 19.59 52.50 6.15
CA ASN A 361 19.47 53.85 5.60
C ASN A 361 17.98 54.24 5.35
N ALA A 362 17.16 53.28 4.86
CA ALA A 362 15.73 53.53 4.69
C ALA A 362 15.01 53.76 6.03
N ALA A 363 15.34 53.00 7.05
CA ALA A 363 14.79 53.16 8.39
C ALA A 363 15.23 54.49 9.05
N LEU A 364 16.49 54.88 8.87
CA LEU A 364 17.01 56.17 9.36
C LEU A 364 16.33 57.33 8.65
N ASN A 365 16.22 57.31 7.33
CA ASN A 365 15.50 58.37 6.58
C ASN A 365 14.03 58.50 7.00
N ALA A 366 13.36 57.35 7.28
CA ALA A 366 11.98 57.37 7.79
C ALA A 366 11.92 58.03 9.19
N ALA A 367 12.90 57.71 10.07
CA ALA A 367 13.00 58.32 11.39
C ALA A 367 13.26 59.83 11.35
N ASP A 368 14.10 60.28 10.45
CA ASP A 368 14.36 61.70 10.22
C ASP A 368 13.09 62.46 9.77
N HIS A 369 12.19 61.81 9.09
CA HIS A 369 10.87 62.32 8.69
C HIS A 369 9.77 62.00 9.74
N ARG A 370 10.14 61.66 10.98
CA ARG A 370 9.21 61.30 12.09
C ARG A 370 8.21 60.21 11.70
N SER A 371 8.59 59.30 10.82
CA SER A 371 7.81 58.11 10.44
C SER A 371 8.58 56.81 10.74
N ILE A 372 7.87 55.69 10.77
CA ILE A 372 8.48 54.37 10.97
C ILE A 372 8.27 53.56 9.70
N ASP A 373 9.35 53.22 9.01
CA ASP A 373 9.32 52.20 7.95
C ASP A 373 9.39 50.79 8.56
N VAL A 374 8.23 50.24 8.89
CA VAL A 374 8.09 48.89 9.47
C VAL A 374 8.68 47.82 8.54
N ALA A 375 8.53 48.02 7.23
CA ALA A 375 9.03 47.08 6.25
C ALA A 375 10.57 47.03 6.20
N ALA A 376 11.22 48.21 6.24
CA ALA A 376 12.66 48.33 6.31
C ALA A 376 13.20 47.73 7.61
N THR A 377 12.58 48.03 8.74
CA THR A 377 12.98 47.53 10.07
C THR A 377 12.89 46.01 10.13
N LEU A 378 11.77 45.41 9.74
CA LEU A 378 11.59 43.97 9.67
C LEU A 378 12.56 43.28 8.71
N ARG A 379 12.86 43.93 7.56
CA ARG A 379 13.81 43.41 6.58
C ARG A 379 15.23 43.38 7.17
N THR A 380 15.64 44.45 7.86
CA THR A 380 16.92 44.48 8.57
C THR A 380 17.02 43.38 9.58
N GLN A 381 16.04 43.20 10.47
CA GLN A 381 16.03 42.20 11.52
C GLN A 381 16.11 40.78 10.94
N LYS A 382 15.32 40.47 9.92
CA LYS A 382 15.36 39.17 9.22
C LYS A 382 16.72 38.91 8.56
N THR A 383 17.33 39.94 7.93
CA THR A 383 18.64 39.80 7.27
C THR A 383 19.78 39.64 8.28
N VAL A 384 19.70 40.33 9.42
CA VAL A 384 20.67 40.14 10.53
C VAL A 384 20.56 38.73 11.12
N ASN A 385 19.33 38.25 11.38
CA ASN A 385 19.12 36.86 11.87
C ASN A 385 19.65 35.81 10.89
N ALA A 386 19.41 35.99 9.56
CA ALA A 386 19.96 35.10 8.55
C ALA A 386 21.49 35.15 8.49
N ALA A 387 22.11 36.35 8.67
CA ALA A 387 23.55 36.48 8.75
C ALA A 387 24.14 35.78 10.00
N ALA A 388 23.45 35.86 11.14
CA ALA A 388 23.84 35.15 12.34
C ALA A 388 23.82 33.62 12.14
N GLN A 389 22.77 33.08 11.51
CA GLN A 389 22.66 31.66 11.20
C GLN A 389 23.79 31.15 10.26
N ILE A 390 24.23 31.98 9.31
CA ILE A 390 25.40 31.67 8.46
C ILE A 390 26.70 31.60 9.31
N ILE A 391 26.82 32.46 10.32
CA ILE A 391 27.98 32.42 11.23
C ILE A 391 27.93 31.18 12.12
N GLU A 392 26.72 30.75 12.50
CA GLU A 392 26.46 29.51 13.26
C GLU A 392 26.62 28.23 12.44
N GLY A 393 26.87 28.33 11.12
CA GLY A 393 27.20 27.20 10.27
C GLY A 393 26.10 26.78 9.28
N ALA A 394 25.03 27.56 9.12
CA ALA A 394 24.08 27.35 8.03
C ALA A 394 24.69 27.77 6.69
N LEU A 395 24.49 26.97 5.64
CA LEU A 395 24.97 27.25 4.30
C LEU A 395 23.86 27.76 3.39
N PRO A 396 24.16 28.78 2.54
CA PRO A 396 23.17 29.24 1.58
C PRO A 396 23.04 28.27 0.40
N VAL A 397 21.81 28.02 0.00
CA VAL A 397 21.46 27.21 -1.19
C VAL A 397 20.49 27.98 -2.07
N LYS A 398 20.54 27.75 -3.37
CA LYS A 398 19.56 28.24 -4.33
C LYS A 398 18.49 27.20 -4.54
N VAL A 399 17.25 27.61 -4.43
CA VAL A 399 16.08 26.73 -4.57
C VAL A 399 15.17 27.30 -5.66
N ALA A 400 14.72 26.42 -6.55
CA ALA A 400 13.68 26.69 -7.54
C ALA A 400 12.55 25.69 -7.33
N THR A 401 11.30 26.15 -7.21
CA THR A 401 10.14 25.26 -7.05
C THR A 401 9.09 25.58 -8.09
N VAL A 402 8.65 24.56 -8.83
CA VAL A 402 7.64 24.64 -9.89
C VAL A 402 6.59 23.58 -9.66
N PHE A 403 5.33 23.92 -9.94
CA PHE A 403 4.22 22.98 -9.98
C PHE A 403 3.73 22.86 -11.43
N LEU A 404 3.56 21.64 -11.92
CA LEU A 404 2.91 21.34 -13.19
C LEU A 404 1.51 20.84 -12.91
N VAL A 405 0.51 21.59 -13.36
CA VAL A 405 -0.91 21.26 -13.16
C VAL A 405 -1.46 20.75 -14.47
N HIS A 406 -1.97 19.50 -14.49
CA HIS A 406 -2.46 18.82 -15.68
C HIS A 406 -3.99 18.77 -15.69
N ARG A 407 -4.63 19.17 -16.79
CA ARG A 407 -6.09 19.12 -16.97
C ARG A 407 -6.47 18.81 -18.42
N GLN A 408 -7.64 18.21 -18.60
CA GLN A 408 -8.16 17.86 -19.93
C GLN A 408 -8.66 19.07 -20.75
N SER A 409 -8.94 20.20 -20.10
CA SER A 409 -9.40 21.41 -20.78
C SER A 409 -8.78 22.68 -20.19
N ARG A 410 -8.71 23.74 -21.00
CA ARG A 410 -8.16 25.04 -20.59
C ARG A 410 -8.94 25.68 -19.44
N ILE A 411 -10.27 25.58 -19.47
CA ILE A 411 -11.15 26.13 -18.43
C ILE A 411 -10.84 25.47 -17.08
N LYS A 412 -10.78 24.14 -17.04
CA LYS A 412 -10.42 23.39 -15.84
C LYS A 412 -8.98 23.67 -15.40
N LEU A 413 -8.06 23.92 -16.35
CA LEU A 413 -6.69 24.32 -16.05
C LEU A 413 -6.62 25.68 -15.38
N ASP A 414 -7.36 26.67 -15.91
CA ASP A 414 -7.36 28.03 -15.37
C ASP A 414 -7.91 28.04 -13.93
N GLU A 415 -8.96 27.29 -13.68
CA GLU A 415 -9.53 27.12 -12.35
C GLU A 415 -8.55 26.42 -11.38
N ALA A 416 -7.96 25.31 -11.79
CA ALA A 416 -7.01 24.56 -10.95
C ALA A 416 -5.76 25.39 -10.62
N CYS A 417 -5.21 26.14 -11.58
CA CYS A 417 -4.09 27.04 -11.33
C CYS A 417 -4.44 28.15 -10.33
N ARG A 418 -5.66 28.69 -10.39
CA ARG A 418 -6.14 29.69 -9.42
C ARG A 418 -6.25 29.05 -8.02
N GLN A 419 -6.92 27.93 -7.91
CA GLN A 419 -7.08 27.18 -6.65
C GLN A 419 -5.73 26.82 -6.03
N LEU A 420 -4.76 26.36 -6.83
CA LEU A 420 -3.40 26.08 -6.34
C LEU A 420 -2.71 27.35 -5.82
N SER A 421 -2.83 28.48 -6.51
CA SER A 421 -2.26 29.76 -6.06
C SER A 421 -2.84 30.20 -4.71
N GLU A 422 -4.12 29.97 -4.46
CA GLU A 422 -4.84 30.29 -3.22
C GLU A 422 -4.43 29.40 -2.03
N CYS A 423 -3.76 28.27 -2.27
CA CYS A 423 -3.24 27.41 -1.19
C CYS A 423 -2.09 28.07 -0.39
N PHE A 424 -1.46 29.09 -0.94
CA PHE A 424 -0.27 29.71 -0.35
C PHE A 424 -0.62 31.01 0.36
N ALA A 425 -0.44 31.02 1.68
CA ALA A 425 -0.64 32.22 2.49
C ALA A 425 0.50 33.22 2.30
N LEU A 426 0.16 34.51 2.26
CA LEU A 426 1.15 35.60 2.18
C LEU A 426 2.17 35.49 3.33
N PRO A 427 3.46 35.80 3.07
CA PRO A 427 4.05 36.34 1.84
C PRO A 427 4.41 35.33 0.76
N ALA A 428 4.22 34.01 1.00
CA ALA A 428 4.46 32.99 -0.02
C ALA A 428 3.55 33.25 -1.24
N LYS A 429 4.13 33.17 -2.43
CA LYS A 429 3.40 33.42 -3.65
C LYS A 429 3.80 32.42 -4.72
N VAL A 430 2.81 31.72 -5.27
CA VAL A 430 2.95 30.85 -6.43
C VAL A 430 2.09 31.43 -7.55
N VAL A 431 2.70 31.70 -8.69
CA VAL A 431 2.06 32.36 -9.82
C VAL A 431 2.14 31.52 -11.07
N ARG A 432 1.10 31.57 -11.90
CA ARG A 432 1.10 30.91 -13.20
C ARG A 432 1.98 31.66 -14.18
N GLU A 433 2.82 30.94 -14.90
CA GLU A 433 3.58 31.46 -16.02
C GLU A 433 2.66 31.71 -17.22
N LYS A 434 2.68 32.96 -17.72
CA LYS A 434 1.83 33.40 -18.84
C LYS A 434 2.63 33.72 -20.10
N GLU A 435 3.96 33.72 -20.03
CA GLU A 435 4.84 34.06 -21.15
C GLU A 435 5.87 32.98 -21.49
N LEU A 436 6.32 32.20 -20.48
CA LEU A 436 7.46 31.27 -20.59
C LEU A 436 7.09 29.82 -20.25
N ALA A 437 5.80 29.45 -20.35
CA ALA A 437 5.30 28.15 -19.95
C ALA A 437 6.07 27.00 -20.62
N TRP A 438 6.32 27.09 -21.95
CA TRP A 438 7.10 26.08 -22.69
C TRP A 438 8.52 25.90 -22.16
N GLN A 439 9.24 27.01 -21.95
CA GLN A 439 10.64 26.95 -21.53
C GLN A 439 10.78 26.37 -20.12
N TYR A 440 9.93 26.83 -19.19
CA TYR A 440 9.97 26.34 -17.81
C TYR A 440 9.41 24.93 -17.67
N TRP A 441 8.42 24.55 -18.50
CA TRP A 441 7.94 23.19 -18.56
C TRP A 441 9.08 22.21 -18.95
N LEU A 442 9.86 22.53 -19.98
CA LEU A 442 10.98 21.67 -20.39
C LEU A 442 12.08 21.61 -19.32
N GLN A 443 12.36 22.74 -18.64
CA GLN A 443 13.33 22.78 -17.54
C GLN A 443 12.91 21.93 -16.31
N CYS A 444 11.65 21.54 -16.19
CA CYS A 444 11.18 20.64 -15.15
C CYS A 444 11.68 19.19 -15.34
N TYR A 445 12.18 18.84 -16.52
CA TYR A 445 12.66 17.50 -16.84
C TYR A 445 14.19 17.45 -16.95
N PRO A 446 14.90 17.12 -15.86
CA PRO A 446 16.36 17.15 -15.81
C PRO A 446 17.04 16.15 -16.76
N LEU A 447 16.29 15.11 -17.22
CA LEU A 447 16.75 14.16 -18.23
C LEU A 447 16.69 14.72 -19.67
N LEU A 448 16.01 15.85 -19.88
CA LEU A 448 15.82 16.47 -21.19
C LEU A 448 16.50 17.84 -21.29
N ALA A 449 16.43 18.63 -20.22
CA ALA A 449 16.87 20.02 -20.21
C ALA A 449 18.32 20.19 -19.76
N TRP A 450 19.07 20.99 -20.50
CA TRP A 450 20.39 21.46 -20.07
C TRP A 450 20.30 22.56 -19.01
N GLU A 451 19.32 23.45 -19.16
CA GLU A 451 19.14 24.62 -18.31
C GLU A 451 18.72 24.23 -16.88
N LYS A 452 19.23 25.00 -15.90
CA LYS A 452 18.75 24.90 -14.52
C LYS A 452 17.28 25.33 -14.44
N LEU A 453 16.52 24.74 -13.54
CA LEU A 453 15.12 25.08 -13.29
C LEU A 453 15.00 26.57 -12.94
N LEU A 454 14.16 27.31 -13.65
CA LEU A 454 13.98 28.76 -13.56
C LEU A 454 15.26 29.57 -13.77
N GLY A 455 16.33 28.96 -14.36
CA GLY A 455 17.60 29.63 -14.58
C GLY A 455 17.59 30.57 -15.77
N ALA A 456 17.00 30.15 -16.88
CA ALA A 456 16.94 30.92 -18.12
C ALA A 456 15.50 31.15 -18.57
N PRO A 457 15.16 32.28 -19.20
CA PRO A 457 16.01 33.44 -19.52
C PRO A 457 16.21 34.40 -18.34
N TYR A 458 15.39 34.28 -17.29
CA TYR A 458 15.47 35.11 -16.10
C TYR A 458 15.77 34.23 -14.90
N ASN A 459 16.87 34.50 -14.20
CA ASN A 459 17.23 33.75 -13.00
C ASN A 459 16.22 34.04 -11.87
N ARG A 460 15.21 33.15 -11.69
CA ARG A 460 14.15 33.28 -10.67
C ARG A 460 14.38 32.34 -9.48
N THR A 461 15.61 31.84 -9.32
CA THR A 461 15.96 31.01 -8.15
C THR A 461 15.97 31.87 -6.89
N MET A 462 15.48 31.31 -5.79
CA MET A 462 15.49 31.97 -4.48
C MET A 462 16.63 31.44 -3.63
N THR A 463 17.24 32.30 -2.82
CA THR A 463 18.29 31.88 -1.87
C THR A 463 17.66 31.56 -0.53
N TYR A 464 17.93 30.35 -0.02
CA TYR A 464 17.52 29.87 1.31
C TYR A 464 18.75 29.46 2.11
N LEU A 465 18.59 29.33 3.43
CA LEU A 465 19.59 28.69 4.26
C LEU A 465 19.32 27.16 4.33
N SER A 466 20.33 26.38 4.64
CA SER A 466 20.26 24.92 4.71
C SER A 466 19.18 24.43 5.67
N ASN A 467 18.92 25.15 6.76
CA ASN A 467 17.87 24.87 7.75
C ASN A 467 16.45 25.27 7.30
N GLU A 468 16.32 26.21 6.33
CA GLU A 468 15.03 26.63 5.78
C GLU A 468 14.61 25.78 4.55
N ALA A 469 15.58 25.33 3.78
CA ALA A 469 15.36 24.65 2.50
C ALA A 469 14.49 23.39 2.59
N PRO A 470 14.54 22.55 3.65
CA PRO A 470 13.70 21.36 3.78
C PRO A 470 12.20 21.61 3.61
N GLY A 471 11.69 22.81 3.96
CA GLY A 471 10.28 23.16 3.79
C GLY A 471 9.83 23.34 2.34
N LEU A 472 10.74 23.45 1.38
CA LEU A 472 10.43 23.56 -0.06
C LEU A 472 10.87 22.34 -0.86
N MET A 473 11.39 21.33 -0.18
CA MET A 473 11.68 20.02 -0.78
C MET A 473 10.43 19.13 -0.70
N PRO A 474 9.93 18.59 -1.81
CA PRO A 474 8.76 17.72 -1.79
C PRO A 474 9.13 16.30 -1.35
N LEU A 475 9.61 16.16 -0.11
CA LEU A 475 10.11 14.89 0.43
C LEU A 475 9.06 14.09 1.19
N THR A 476 8.01 14.75 1.70
CA THR A 476 6.98 14.07 2.48
C THR A 476 5.98 13.38 1.57
N MET A 477 5.72 12.11 1.85
CA MET A 477 4.71 11.31 1.16
C MET A 477 4.24 10.14 2.02
N THR A 478 3.08 9.59 1.72
CA THR A 478 2.62 8.35 2.35
C THR A 478 3.53 7.19 1.94
N ARG A 479 4.07 6.49 2.92
CA ARG A 479 4.98 5.36 2.67
C ARG A 479 4.25 4.22 1.96
N LYS A 480 4.83 3.70 0.89
CA LYS A 480 4.38 2.48 0.23
C LYS A 480 4.78 1.28 1.09
N LEU A 481 3.81 0.47 1.49
CA LEU A 481 4.04 -0.69 2.36
C LEU A 481 4.36 -1.95 1.56
N SER A 482 3.57 -2.21 0.51
CA SER A 482 3.73 -3.37 -0.38
C SER A 482 3.36 -2.99 -1.80
N ASP A 483 3.81 -3.77 -2.77
CA ASP A 483 3.50 -3.55 -4.19
C ASP A 483 2.13 -4.09 -4.59
N GLN A 484 1.61 -5.07 -3.86
CA GLN A 484 0.34 -5.75 -4.10
C GLN A 484 -0.38 -6.08 -2.79
N GLY A 485 -1.62 -6.55 -2.87
CA GLY A 485 -2.41 -6.98 -1.74
C GLY A 485 -3.66 -6.14 -1.51
N PHE A 486 -4.25 -6.23 -0.32
CA PHE A 486 -5.47 -5.51 0.05
C PHE A 486 -5.24 -4.00 0.05
N GLU A 487 -6.05 -3.28 -0.72
CA GLU A 487 -5.86 -1.84 -0.92
C GLU A 487 -6.77 -1.01 -0.01
N LEU A 488 -6.13 -0.04 0.65
CA LEU A 488 -6.77 1.07 1.35
C LEU A 488 -6.27 2.37 0.71
N ILE A 489 -7.00 3.46 0.90
CA ILE A 489 -6.59 4.77 0.42
C ILE A 489 -6.23 5.65 1.61
N ALA A 490 -5.04 6.24 1.62
CA ALA A 490 -4.62 7.17 2.67
C ALA A 490 -5.63 8.31 2.83
N ASP A 491 -6.00 8.64 4.06
CA ASP A 491 -6.94 9.71 4.38
C ASP A 491 -6.42 11.06 3.87
N GLU A 492 -5.12 11.28 4.02
CA GLU A 492 -4.43 12.44 3.48
C GLU A 492 -3.76 12.08 2.14
N GLY A 493 -3.91 12.94 1.17
CA GLY A 493 -3.26 12.81 -0.14
C GLY A 493 -3.81 11.71 -1.06
N GLY A 494 -4.66 10.79 -0.58
CA GLY A 494 -5.31 9.79 -1.42
C GLY A 494 -4.37 8.71 -2.00
N SER A 495 -3.21 8.47 -1.40
CA SER A 495 -2.27 7.44 -1.85
C SER A 495 -2.83 6.04 -1.59
N PRO A 496 -2.75 5.09 -2.54
CA PRO A 496 -3.07 3.69 -2.28
C PRO A 496 -2.04 3.10 -1.31
N ILE A 497 -2.57 2.43 -0.28
CA ILE A 497 -1.80 1.66 0.70
C ILE A 497 -2.16 0.20 0.48
N ARG A 498 -1.19 -0.63 0.17
CA ARG A 498 -1.40 -2.05 -0.05
C ARG A 498 -0.81 -2.85 1.09
N VAL A 499 -1.58 -3.80 1.56
CA VAL A 499 -1.24 -4.70 2.66
C VAL A 499 -1.12 -6.11 2.08
N ASP A 500 0.09 -6.57 1.86
CA ASP A 500 0.34 -7.94 1.40
C ASP A 500 0.38 -8.89 2.59
N PHE A 501 -0.68 -9.67 2.77
CA PHE A 501 -0.77 -10.79 3.71
C PHE A 501 -0.80 -12.14 2.98
N ILE A 502 -0.70 -12.13 1.66
CA ILE A 502 -0.73 -13.33 0.81
C ILE A 502 0.68 -13.88 0.62
N ASN A 503 1.61 -13.04 0.16
CA ASN A 503 3.00 -13.45 -0.05
C ASN A 503 3.83 -13.29 1.22
N GLU A 504 3.58 -12.25 2.01
CA GLU A 504 4.16 -12.07 3.32
C GLU A 504 3.31 -12.76 4.39
N HIS A 505 3.97 -13.45 5.33
CA HIS A 505 3.27 -14.02 6.47
C HIS A 505 3.00 -12.91 7.49
N ARG A 506 1.75 -12.44 7.56
CA ARG A 506 1.32 -11.39 8.48
C ARG A 506 0.05 -11.77 9.20
N ASN A 507 0.08 -11.73 10.52
CA ASN A 507 -1.11 -11.83 11.36
C ASN A 507 -1.77 -10.45 11.51
N ILE A 508 -3.10 -10.42 11.56
CA ILE A 508 -3.89 -9.18 11.57
C ILE A 508 -4.79 -9.13 12.80
N ALA A 509 -4.73 -8.03 13.56
CA ALA A 509 -5.71 -7.71 14.59
C ALA A 509 -6.58 -6.53 14.13
N CYS A 510 -7.90 -6.71 14.13
CA CYS A 510 -8.85 -5.70 13.70
C CYS A 510 -9.71 -5.26 14.88
N PHE A 511 -9.54 -4.00 15.33
CA PHE A 511 -10.26 -3.44 16.47
C PHE A 511 -11.30 -2.41 16.03
N GLY A 512 -12.38 -2.32 16.76
CA GLY A 512 -13.37 -1.27 16.57
C GLY A 512 -14.75 -1.64 17.10
N THR A 513 -15.56 -0.64 17.37
CA THR A 513 -16.92 -0.82 17.84
C THR A 513 -17.83 -1.51 16.82
N THR A 514 -18.99 -1.97 17.28
CA THR A 514 -20.06 -2.42 16.38
C THR A 514 -20.36 -1.33 15.33
N ARG A 515 -20.58 -1.72 14.08
CA ARG A 515 -20.81 -0.82 12.93
C ARG A 515 -19.62 0.09 12.56
N SER A 516 -18.40 -0.24 12.96
CA SER A 516 -17.19 0.46 12.51
C SER A 516 -16.73 0.07 11.09
N GLY A 517 -17.31 -0.97 10.50
CA GLY A 517 -16.94 -1.50 9.19
C GLY A 517 -15.99 -2.72 9.26
N LYS A 518 -15.74 -3.30 10.44
CA LYS A 518 -14.86 -4.48 10.62
C LYS A 518 -15.19 -5.62 9.67
N SER A 519 -16.42 -6.13 9.74
CA SER A 519 -16.84 -7.29 8.94
C SER A 519 -16.74 -7.03 7.44
N VAL A 520 -16.97 -5.78 6.98
CA VAL A 520 -16.82 -5.40 5.58
C VAL A 520 -15.35 -5.43 5.15
N ALA A 521 -14.44 -4.89 5.96
CA ALA A 521 -13.01 -4.88 5.65
C ALA A 521 -12.44 -6.32 5.68
N ILE A 522 -12.79 -7.10 6.69
CA ILE A 522 -12.34 -8.48 6.83
C ILE A 522 -12.86 -9.35 5.68
N SER A 523 -14.15 -9.26 5.31
CA SER A 523 -14.70 -10.01 4.18
C SER A 523 -14.05 -9.59 2.84
N GLY A 524 -13.63 -8.33 2.69
CA GLY A 524 -12.84 -7.88 1.55
C GLY A 524 -11.46 -8.57 1.48
N MET A 525 -10.74 -8.63 2.61
CA MET A 525 -9.47 -9.35 2.70
C MET A 525 -9.66 -10.86 2.44
N MET A 526 -10.71 -11.46 3.02
CA MET A 526 -11.06 -12.87 2.79
C MET A 526 -11.34 -13.14 1.31
N SER A 527 -12.09 -12.28 0.62
CA SER A 527 -12.40 -12.43 -0.80
C SER A 527 -11.14 -12.49 -1.67
N GLN A 528 -10.15 -11.63 -1.40
CA GLN A 528 -8.88 -11.65 -2.13
C GLN A 528 -8.08 -12.92 -1.85
N PHE A 529 -8.08 -13.42 -0.61
CA PHE A 529 -7.39 -14.65 -0.25
C PHE A 529 -8.03 -15.88 -0.90
N LEU A 530 -9.37 -15.93 -0.90
CA LEU A 530 -10.14 -16.98 -1.58
C LEU A 530 -9.93 -16.96 -3.11
N ALA A 531 -9.76 -15.76 -3.71
CA ALA A 531 -9.44 -15.61 -5.13
C ALA A 531 -8.11 -16.29 -5.49
N HIS A 532 -7.16 -16.36 -4.56
CA HIS A 532 -5.93 -17.14 -4.69
C HIS A 532 -6.11 -18.65 -4.43
N ARG A 533 -7.33 -19.12 -4.19
CA ARG A 533 -7.70 -20.51 -3.88
C ARG A 533 -7.11 -21.04 -2.58
N TYR A 534 -6.78 -20.17 -1.63
CA TYR A 534 -6.34 -20.60 -0.30
C TYR A 534 -7.53 -20.72 0.66
N PRO A 535 -7.53 -21.72 1.54
CA PRO A 535 -8.65 -21.94 2.46
C PRO A 535 -8.67 -20.92 3.60
N ILE A 536 -9.90 -20.60 4.03
CA ILE A 536 -10.16 -19.78 5.20
C ILE A 536 -11.06 -20.57 6.14
N VAL A 537 -10.72 -20.53 7.41
CA VAL A 537 -11.60 -21.00 8.49
C VAL A 537 -11.96 -19.84 9.38
N CYS A 538 -13.24 -19.64 9.60
CA CYS A 538 -13.82 -18.58 10.41
C CYS A 538 -14.54 -19.16 11.62
N LEU A 539 -14.18 -18.70 12.81
CA LEU A 539 -14.99 -18.90 14.02
C LEU A 539 -15.86 -17.67 14.21
N ASP A 540 -17.17 -17.85 14.16
CA ASP A 540 -18.17 -16.79 14.17
C ASP A 540 -19.10 -16.93 15.37
N TYR A 541 -19.50 -15.80 15.95
CA TYR A 541 -20.49 -15.71 17.04
C TYR A 541 -21.76 -15.03 16.51
N PRO A 542 -22.67 -15.80 15.89
CA PRO A 542 -23.89 -15.24 15.32
C PRO A 542 -24.88 -14.81 16.40
N LYS A 543 -25.86 -13.99 16.00
CA LYS A 543 -26.99 -13.65 16.82
C LYS A 543 -27.79 -14.91 17.21
N PRO A 544 -28.68 -14.85 18.24
CA PRO A 544 -29.50 -16.01 18.64
C PRO A 544 -30.35 -16.60 17.52
N ASP A 545 -30.78 -15.80 16.54
CA ASP A 545 -31.50 -16.22 15.33
C ASP A 545 -30.62 -16.94 14.31
N GLY A 546 -29.31 -16.92 14.49
CA GLY A 546 -28.32 -17.50 13.59
C GLY A 546 -27.82 -16.59 12.47
N SER A 547 -28.30 -15.37 12.45
CA SER A 547 -27.83 -14.42 11.47
C SER A 547 -26.51 -13.79 11.88
N SER A 548 -25.56 -13.73 10.95
CA SER A 548 -24.31 -12.96 11.05
C SER A 548 -23.87 -12.51 9.67
N THR A 549 -22.92 -11.60 9.63
CA THR A 549 -22.31 -11.19 8.38
C THR A 549 -21.65 -12.36 7.65
N PHE A 550 -20.98 -13.24 8.38
CA PHE A 550 -20.23 -14.36 7.79
C PHE A 550 -21.15 -15.52 7.39
N THR A 551 -22.32 -15.67 8.01
CA THR A 551 -23.39 -16.57 7.53
C THR A 551 -23.85 -16.17 6.14
N ASP A 552 -24.20 -14.90 5.94
CA ASP A 552 -24.68 -14.39 4.65
C ASP A 552 -23.59 -14.44 3.59
N TYR A 553 -22.34 -14.13 3.97
CA TYR A 553 -21.18 -14.22 3.13
C TYR A 553 -20.89 -15.67 2.67
N ALA A 554 -20.95 -16.64 3.59
CA ALA A 554 -20.77 -18.05 3.26
C ALA A 554 -21.88 -18.57 2.33
N LYS A 555 -23.15 -18.26 2.61
CA LYS A 555 -24.29 -18.63 1.74
C LYS A 555 -24.16 -18.08 0.32
N PHE A 556 -23.64 -16.85 0.18
CA PHE A 556 -23.39 -16.29 -1.14
C PHE A 556 -22.32 -17.08 -1.91
N LEU A 557 -21.27 -17.55 -1.22
CA LEU A 557 -20.16 -18.28 -1.82
C LEU A 557 -20.39 -19.79 -2.03
N GLU A 558 -21.53 -20.35 -1.59
CA GLU A 558 -21.87 -21.75 -1.87
C GLU A 558 -21.82 -22.07 -3.38
N PRO A 559 -21.34 -23.26 -3.78
CA PRO A 559 -20.94 -24.43 -2.96
C PRO A 559 -19.48 -24.39 -2.45
N ASN A 560 -18.69 -23.35 -2.72
CA ASN A 560 -17.28 -23.27 -2.29
C ASN A 560 -17.12 -22.86 -0.81
N ALA A 561 -18.20 -22.52 -0.15
CA ALA A 561 -18.25 -22.19 1.26
C ALA A 561 -19.25 -23.09 1.99
N ALA A 562 -18.98 -23.31 3.27
CA ALA A 562 -19.90 -24.07 4.13
C ALA A 562 -20.01 -23.38 5.50
N TYR A 563 -21.22 -23.35 6.04
CA TYR A 563 -21.53 -22.76 7.33
C TYR A 563 -22.06 -23.84 8.26
N PHE A 564 -21.52 -23.95 9.46
CA PHE A 564 -21.89 -24.97 10.45
C PHE A 564 -22.34 -24.35 11.74
N ASP A 565 -23.45 -24.86 12.21
CA ASP A 565 -23.89 -24.65 13.58
C ASP A 565 -23.37 -25.82 14.44
N ILE A 566 -22.29 -25.61 15.15
CA ILE A 566 -21.63 -26.64 15.95
C ILE A 566 -22.51 -27.21 17.06
N GLY A 567 -23.59 -26.54 17.43
CA GLY A 567 -24.59 -27.04 18.38
C GLY A 567 -25.61 -28.01 17.78
N ARG A 568 -25.68 -28.16 16.45
CA ARG A 568 -26.65 -28.98 15.72
C ARG A 568 -26.02 -30.07 14.88
N GLU A 569 -24.82 -29.83 14.39
CA GLU A 569 -24.05 -30.68 13.46
C GLU A 569 -22.94 -31.41 14.20
N SER A 570 -22.45 -32.50 13.64
CA SER A 570 -21.32 -33.26 14.20
C SER A 570 -19.98 -32.83 13.56
N ASN A 571 -18.96 -32.74 14.40
CA ASN A 571 -17.59 -32.51 14.02
C ASN A 571 -16.67 -33.51 14.73
N ASN A 572 -16.19 -34.48 14.02
CA ASN A 572 -15.35 -35.54 14.58
C ASN A 572 -14.01 -34.97 15.08
N LEU A 573 -13.79 -35.00 16.40
CA LEU A 573 -12.55 -34.53 17.00
C LEU A 573 -11.33 -35.33 16.55
N MET A 574 -11.50 -36.62 16.27
CA MET A 574 -10.41 -37.51 15.87
C MET A 574 -10.14 -37.57 14.36
N GLU A 575 -10.89 -36.79 13.55
CA GLU A 575 -10.70 -36.74 12.10
C GLU A 575 -9.32 -36.17 11.72
N MET A 576 -8.67 -36.80 10.77
CA MET A 576 -7.30 -36.43 10.34
C MET A 576 -7.31 -35.27 9.34
N PRO A 577 -6.29 -34.38 9.36
CA PRO A 577 -6.11 -33.39 8.29
C PRO A 577 -5.78 -34.08 6.96
N ASN A 578 -6.32 -33.55 5.87
CA ASN A 578 -5.95 -34.02 4.53
C ASN A 578 -4.58 -33.44 4.15
N LEU A 579 -3.56 -34.27 4.23
CA LEU A 579 -2.17 -33.88 3.93
C LEU A 579 -1.72 -34.32 2.51
N ALA A 580 -2.66 -34.72 1.64
CA ALA A 580 -2.36 -35.06 0.25
C ALA A 580 -1.73 -33.88 -0.48
N GLY A 581 -0.74 -33.98 -1.24
CA GLY A 581 -0.10 -32.84 -1.98
C GLY A 581 1.00 -32.08 -1.22
N LEU A 582 1.28 -32.44 0.05
CA LEU A 582 2.41 -31.92 0.81
C LEU A 582 3.63 -32.83 0.67
N THR A 583 4.84 -32.26 0.90
CA THR A 583 6.08 -33.07 0.97
C THR A 583 6.08 -33.97 2.20
N LEU A 584 6.92 -35.04 2.21
CA LEU A 584 7.00 -35.96 3.34
C LEU A 584 7.34 -35.27 4.65
N ASP A 585 8.30 -34.35 4.64
CA ASP A 585 8.72 -33.60 5.83
C ASP A 585 7.59 -32.70 6.35
N GLN A 586 6.88 -32.04 5.43
CA GLN A 586 5.71 -31.21 5.78
C GLN A 586 4.56 -32.04 6.35
N LYS A 587 4.33 -33.26 5.83
CA LYS A 587 3.31 -34.17 6.35
C LYS A 587 3.61 -34.58 7.78
N GLU A 588 4.87 -34.96 8.05
CA GLU A 588 5.27 -35.37 9.39
C GLU A 588 5.17 -34.19 10.39
N GLU A 589 5.70 -33.00 10.04
CA GLU A 589 5.63 -31.81 10.90
C GLU A 589 4.19 -31.44 11.24
N ARG A 590 3.31 -31.39 10.23
CA ARG A 590 1.91 -31.03 10.42
C ARG A 590 1.10 -32.08 11.16
N PHE A 591 1.44 -33.34 10.97
CA PHE A 591 0.84 -34.42 11.74
C PHE A 591 1.23 -34.34 13.22
N GLN A 592 2.48 -34.02 13.53
CA GLN A 592 2.94 -33.85 14.92
C GLN A 592 2.29 -32.64 15.57
N ASP A 593 2.13 -31.52 14.85
CA ASP A 593 1.39 -30.34 15.34
C ASP A 593 -0.07 -30.67 15.66
N TYR A 594 -0.73 -31.42 14.79
CA TYR A 594 -2.10 -31.85 15.00
C TYR A 594 -2.24 -32.82 16.17
N LYS A 595 -1.33 -33.79 16.30
CA LYS A 595 -1.28 -34.74 17.41
C LYS A 595 -1.08 -34.02 18.76
N ALA A 596 -0.18 -33.02 18.81
CA ALA A 596 0.04 -32.21 20.01
C ALA A 596 -1.21 -31.38 20.39
N PHE A 597 -1.96 -30.90 19.39
CA PHE A 597 -3.27 -30.29 19.63
C PHE A 597 -4.27 -31.30 20.22
N LEU A 598 -4.43 -32.49 19.62
CA LEU A 598 -5.34 -33.53 20.12
C LEU A 598 -5.01 -33.91 21.56
N GLU A 599 -3.74 -34.08 21.89
CA GLU A 599 -3.30 -34.33 23.27
C GLU A 599 -3.79 -33.24 24.23
N SER A 600 -3.61 -31.95 23.84
CA SER A 600 -4.04 -30.82 24.67
C SER A 600 -5.58 -30.77 24.80
N ALA A 601 -6.32 -31.08 23.75
CA ALA A 601 -7.78 -31.12 23.75
C ALA A 601 -8.31 -32.24 24.66
N LEU A 602 -7.74 -33.44 24.57
CA LEU A 602 -8.11 -34.59 25.41
C LEU A 602 -7.77 -34.35 26.89
N VAL A 603 -6.63 -33.72 27.18
CA VAL A 603 -6.28 -33.32 28.57
C VAL A 603 -7.32 -32.35 29.12
N THR A 604 -7.77 -31.38 28.34
CA THR A 604 -8.80 -30.42 28.75
C THR A 604 -10.15 -31.11 28.99
N MET A 605 -10.50 -32.12 28.21
CA MET A 605 -11.72 -32.89 28.41
C MET A 605 -11.69 -33.72 29.71
N VAL A 606 -10.51 -34.17 30.09
CA VAL A 606 -10.30 -35.01 31.30
C VAL A 606 -10.13 -34.14 32.56
N LEU A 607 -9.47 -33.00 32.44
CA LEU A 607 -9.23 -32.06 33.54
C LEU A 607 -9.66 -30.65 33.15
N PRO A 608 -10.92 -30.29 33.34
CA PRO A 608 -11.42 -28.95 32.96
C PRO A 608 -10.83 -27.80 33.80
N SER A 609 -10.35 -28.06 35.03
CA SER A 609 -9.63 -27.08 35.86
C SER A 609 -8.34 -27.70 36.41
N THR A 610 -7.21 -26.94 36.30
CA THR A 610 -5.87 -27.37 36.67
C THR A 610 -5.41 -26.87 38.05
N ASP A 611 -6.31 -26.31 38.85
CA ASP A 611 -5.95 -25.70 40.14
C ASP A 611 -5.34 -26.73 41.11
N GLY A 612 -4.01 -26.71 41.22
CA GLY A 612 -3.23 -27.40 42.23
C GLY A 612 -2.85 -28.85 41.95
N GLN A 613 -3.18 -29.43 40.77
CA GLN A 613 -2.90 -30.84 40.47
C GLN A 613 -1.89 -31.10 39.35
N VAL A 614 -0.75 -30.39 39.38
CA VAL A 614 0.28 -30.44 38.33
C VAL A 614 0.80 -31.87 38.05
N LEU A 615 0.98 -32.68 39.08
CA LEU A 615 1.48 -34.06 38.92
C LEU A 615 0.45 -34.95 38.20
N LEU A 616 -0.84 -34.86 38.59
CA LEU A 616 -1.93 -35.58 37.95
C LEU A 616 -2.07 -35.18 36.48
N GLU A 617 -1.99 -33.87 36.19
CA GLU A 617 -2.03 -33.37 34.80
C GLU A 617 -0.90 -33.97 33.95
N GLN A 618 0.34 -33.98 34.47
CA GLN A 618 1.49 -34.57 33.77
C GLN A 618 1.30 -36.04 33.51
N THR A 619 0.78 -36.80 34.51
CA THR A 619 0.48 -38.21 34.38
C THR A 619 -0.59 -38.49 33.33
N ILE A 620 -1.70 -37.74 33.38
CA ILE A 620 -2.79 -37.86 32.39
C ILE A 620 -2.26 -37.50 30.99
N ARG A 621 -1.50 -36.42 30.85
CA ARG A 621 -0.88 -36.03 29.57
C ARG A 621 0.02 -37.14 29.01
N SER A 622 0.86 -37.72 29.83
CA SER A 622 1.74 -38.85 29.42
C SER A 622 0.93 -40.06 28.97
N LEU A 623 -0.11 -40.45 29.68
CA LEU A 623 -0.94 -41.59 29.35
C LEU A 623 -1.74 -41.34 28.05
N LEU A 624 -2.36 -40.17 27.89
CA LEU A 624 -3.06 -39.78 26.66
C LEU A 624 -2.12 -39.71 25.45
N GLY A 625 -0.90 -39.18 25.62
CA GLY A 625 0.13 -39.15 24.57
C GLY A 625 0.55 -40.58 24.11
N ARG A 626 0.66 -41.55 25.07
CA ARG A 626 0.92 -42.98 24.76
C ARG A 626 -0.29 -43.56 24.02
N ALA A 627 -1.49 -43.35 24.50
CA ALA A 627 -2.73 -43.82 23.87
C ALA A 627 -2.86 -43.28 22.43
N LEU A 628 -2.66 -42.00 22.19
CA LEU A 628 -2.66 -41.38 20.86
C LEU A 628 -1.60 -42.00 19.94
N THR A 629 -0.39 -42.30 20.49
CA THR A 629 0.68 -42.88 19.70
C THR A 629 0.32 -44.28 19.24
N ARG A 630 -0.33 -45.10 20.08
CA ARG A 630 -0.79 -46.44 19.72
C ARG A 630 -1.99 -46.40 18.77
N TYR A 631 -2.96 -45.52 19.04
CA TYR A 631 -4.12 -45.29 18.20
C TYR A 631 -3.71 -45.01 16.74
N PHE A 632 -2.81 -44.08 16.52
CA PHE A 632 -2.38 -43.75 15.17
C PHE A 632 -1.45 -44.78 14.52
N LYS A 633 -0.87 -45.71 15.29
CA LYS A 633 -0.08 -46.83 14.77
C LYS A 633 -0.91 -48.09 14.51
N ASP A 634 -2.14 -48.12 14.96
CA ASP A 634 -3.02 -49.26 14.77
C ASP A 634 -3.39 -49.43 13.30
N SER A 635 -3.31 -50.68 12.79
CA SER A 635 -3.53 -51.00 11.38
C SER A 635 -5.00 -50.79 10.93
N ASP A 636 -5.99 -51.13 11.79
CA ASP A 636 -7.40 -50.98 11.48
C ASP A 636 -7.77 -49.49 11.41
N ILE A 637 -7.29 -48.72 12.37
CA ILE A 637 -7.45 -47.26 12.40
C ILE A 637 -6.87 -46.61 11.14
N GLN A 638 -5.67 -46.99 10.74
CA GLN A 638 -5.02 -46.46 9.51
C GLN A 638 -5.79 -46.84 8.24
N VAL A 639 -6.26 -48.05 8.11
CA VAL A 639 -7.06 -48.49 6.96
C VAL A 639 -8.37 -47.72 6.87
N ARG A 640 -9.06 -47.50 7.98
CA ARG A 640 -10.32 -46.73 8.03
C ARG A 640 -10.09 -45.27 7.65
N TYR A 641 -9.04 -44.62 8.14
CA TYR A 641 -8.66 -43.28 7.71
C TYR A 641 -8.35 -43.19 6.22
N ALA A 642 -7.58 -44.17 5.70
CA ALA A 642 -7.24 -44.20 4.27
C ALA A 642 -8.50 -44.41 3.40
N ALA A 643 -9.41 -45.28 3.82
CA ALA A 643 -10.69 -45.51 3.13
C ALA A 643 -11.60 -44.26 3.14
N ALA A 644 -11.71 -43.59 4.29
CA ALA A 644 -12.47 -42.36 4.41
C ALA A 644 -11.88 -41.20 3.56
N ALA A 645 -10.55 -41.05 3.53
CA ALA A 645 -9.87 -40.08 2.69
C ALA A 645 -10.06 -40.36 1.18
N ALA A 646 -10.06 -41.64 0.77
CA ALA A 646 -10.29 -42.02 -0.62
C ALA A 646 -11.75 -41.88 -1.05
N GLY A 647 -12.71 -42.22 -0.15
CA GLY A 647 -14.14 -42.13 -0.42
C GLY A 647 -14.70 -40.70 -0.40
N GLY A 648 -14.13 -39.83 0.41
CA GLY A 648 -14.57 -38.46 0.58
C GLY A 648 -15.88 -38.33 1.37
N TYR A 649 -16.30 -37.12 1.60
CA TYR A 649 -17.54 -36.78 2.33
C TYR A 649 -18.78 -37.42 1.68
N GLY A 650 -19.67 -37.97 2.55
CA GLY A 650 -20.92 -38.62 2.12
C GLY A 650 -20.76 -40.04 1.59
N SER A 651 -19.55 -40.64 1.62
CA SER A 651 -19.34 -42.05 1.29
C SER A 651 -19.60 -42.95 2.51
N ALA A 652 -19.91 -44.23 2.28
CA ALA A 652 -20.01 -45.24 3.35
C ALA A 652 -18.70 -45.40 4.15
N ALA A 653 -17.55 -45.14 3.53
CA ALA A 653 -16.25 -45.11 4.21
C ALA A 653 -16.13 -43.89 5.15
N TRP A 654 -16.72 -42.77 4.79
CA TRP A 654 -16.79 -41.59 5.65
C TRP A 654 -17.61 -41.85 6.91
N ASP A 655 -18.73 -42.55 6.79
CA ASP A 655 -19.56 -42.91 7.95
C ASP A 655 -18.83 -43.87 8.93
N ASN A 656 -17.79 -44.54 8.48
CA ASN A 656 -16.96 -45.45 9.28
C ASN A 656 -15.59 -44.83 9.66
N VAL A 657 -15.42 -43.52 9.55
CA VAL A 657 -14.17 -42.88 9.98
C VAL A 657 -13.93 -43.08 11.48
N PRO A 658 -12.66 -43.29 11.94
CA PRO A 658 -12.37 -43.44 13.36
C PRO A 658 -12.81 -42.25 14.19
N THR A 659 -13.34 -42.51 15.39
CA THR A 659 -13.95 -41.51 16.27
C THR A 659 -13.40 -41.57 17.69
N LEU A 660 -13.87 -40.72 18.57
CA LEU A 660 -13.54 -40.76 20.01
C LEU A 660 -13.96 -42.07 20.68
N HIS A 661 -15.01 -42.78 20.18
CA HIS A 661 -15.41 -44.10 20.66
C HIS A 661 -14.31 -45.15 20.41
N ASP A 662 -13.67 -45.08 19.27
CA ASP A 662 -12.53 -45.95 18.93
C ASP A 662 -11.32 -45.62 19.83
N PHE A 663 -11.05 -44.35 20.06
CA PHE A 663 -9.87 -43.90 20.82
C PHE A 663 -9.91 -44.36 22.30
N ILE A 664 -11.10 -44.34 22.93
CA ILE A 664 -11.21 -44.73 24.33
C ILE A 664 -10.71 -46.14 24.59
N GLN A 665 -10.81 -47.05 23.64
CA GLN A 665 -10.34 -48.41 23.76
C GLN A 665 -8.83 -48.47 23.97
N PHE A 666 -8.09 -47.53 23.42
CA PHE A 666 -6.64 -47.37 23.59
C PHE A 666 -6.25 -46.73 24.94
N CYS A 667 -7.21 -46.27 25.72
CA CYS A 667 -7.01 -45.76 27.08
C CYS A 667 -7.19 -46.86 28.15
N ALA A 668 -7.46 -48.09 27.78
CA ALA A 668 -7.57 -49.20 28.73
C ALA A 668 -6.16 -49.56 29.29
N PRO A 669 -6.08 -50.01 30.57
CA PRO A 669 -4.80 -50.42 31.18
C PRO A 669 -4.01 -51.42 30.34
N GLU A 670 -4.69 -52.41 29.77
CA GLU A 670 -4.12 -53.49 28.92
C GLU A 670 -3.56 -52.88 27.62
N ALA A 671 -4.25 -51.92 27.03
CA ALA A 671 -3.81 -51.26 25.83
C ALA A 671 -2.61 -50.34 26.07
N LEU A 672 -2.36 -49.91 27.29
CA LEU A 672 -1.24 -49.05 27.66
C LEU A 672 -0.04 -49.77 28.23
N ASP A 673 -0.05 -51.13 28.30
CA ASP A 673 0.97 -51.99 28.95
C ASP A 673 1.28 -51.47 30.38
N VAL A 674 0.26 -51.12 31.11
CA VAL A 674 0.37 -50.75 32.52
C VAL A 674 0.22 -52.03 33.33
N GLU A 675 1.32 -52.56 33.86
CA GLU A 675 1.30 -53.80 34.65
C GLU A 675 0.45 -53.61 35.92
N ASN A 676 -0.10 -54.72 36.44
CA ASN A 676 -0.99 -54.77 37.66
C ASN A 676 -0.33 -54.24 38.95
N LYS A 677 0.82 -53.62 38.88
CA LYS A 677 1.58 -52.96 39.96
C LYS A 677 1.79 -51.46 39.70
N ALA A 678 0.98 -50.84 38.88
CA ALA A 678 1.02 -49.36 38.71
C ALA A 678 0.76 -48.68 40.06
N GLY A 679 1.55 -47.63 40.36
CA GLY A 679 1.36 -46.89 41.59
C GLY A 679 -0.04 -46.24 41.60
N ALA A 680 -0.61 -45.98 42.81
CA ALA A 680 -1.94 -45.40 42.99
C ALA A 680 -2.23 -44.14 42.16
N GLU A 681 -1.20 -43.40 41.81
CA GLU A 681 -1.30 -42.20 40.94
C GLU A 681 -1.70 -42.54 39.50
N ILE A 682 -1.16 -43.61 38.94
CA ILE A 682 -1.45 -44.05 37.56
C ILE A 682 -2.86 -44.61 37.50
N GLU A 683 -3.25 -45.39 38.51
CA GLU A 683 -4.64 -45.95 38.61
C GLU A 683 -5.67 -44.85 38.74
N ALA A 684 -5.41 -43.85 39.58
CA ALA A 684 -6.25 -42.65 39.70
C ALA A 684 -6.35 -41.88 38.37
N ALA A 685 -5.26 -41.66 37.67
CA ALA A 685 -5.25 -40.99 36.37
C ALA A 685 -6.02 -41.79 35.30
N LEU A 686 -5.86 -43.09 35.21
CA LEU A 686 -6.62 -43.95 34.31
C LEU A 686 -8.12 -43.93 34.61
N GLY A 687 -8.49 -44.04 35.90
CA GLY A 687 -9.88 -43.92 36.35
C GLY A 687 -10.47 -42.56 35.93
N GLN A 688 -9.74 -41.50 36.11
CA GLN A 688 -10.16 -40.15 35.71
C GLN A 688 -10.34 -40.03 34.19
N ILE A 689 -9.40 -40.56 33.39
CA ILE A 689 -9.50 -40.57 31.93
C ILE A 689 -10.76 -41.28 31.46
N GLN A 690 -10.95 -42.50 31.94
CA GLN A 690 -12.11 -43.31 31.56
C GLN A 690 -13.44 -42.71 31.99
N LEU A 691 -13.52 -42.19 33.23
CA LEU A 691 -14.72 -41.55 33.75
C LEU A 691 -15.12 -40.32 32.94
N GLN A 692 -14.17 -39.44 32.68
CA GLN A 692 -14.47 -38.19 32.01
C GLN A 692 -14.73 -38.38 30.50
N LEU A 693 -13.95 -39.19 29.79
CA LEU A 693 -14.23 -39.46 28.39
C LEU A 693 -15.56 -40.17 28.18
N ASN A 694 -15.96 -41.14 29.05
CA ASN A 694 -17.27 -41.78 29.00
C ASN A 694 -18.41 -40.77 29.34
N TYR A 695 -18.21 -39.87 30.30
CA TYR A 695 -19.16 -38.78 30.57
C TYR A 695 -19.42 -37.95 29.29
N TRP A 696 -18.34 -37.51 28.59
CA TRP A 696 -18.50 -36.78 27.37
C TRP A 696 -19.19 -37.55 26.26
N LEU A 697 -18.87 -38.81 26.03
CA LEU A 697 -19.55 -39.65 25.02
C LEU A 697 -21.06 -39.73 25.24
N ASN A 698 -21.52 -39.77 26.49
CA ASN A 698 -22.94 -39.82 26.82
C ASN A 698 -23.63 -38.46 26.84
N SER A 699 -22.87 -37.36 26.84
CA SER A 699 -23.40 -35.98 26.82
C SER A 699 -23.90 -35.57 25.43
N ARG A 700 -24.71 -34.51 25.35
CA ARG A 700 -25.18 -33.94 24.09
C ARG A 700 -24.00 -33.47 23.24
N ILE A 701 -23.02 -32.82 23.85
CA ILE A 701 -21.84 -32.30 23.18
C ILE A 701 -20.90 -33.41 22.73
N GLY A 702 -20.69 -34.41 23.58
CA GLY A 702 -19.90 -35.57 23.23
C GLY A 702 -20.41 -36.29 21.99
N ARG A 703 -21.72 -36.38 21.83
CA ARG A 703 -22.33 -36.91 20.61
C ARG A 703 -22.05 -36.09 19.37
N ALA A 704 -21.90 -34.76 19.51
CA ALA A 704 -21.51 -33.88 18.38
C ALA A 704 -20.06 -34.06 18.00
N ILE A 705 -19.16 -34.37 18.94
CA ILE A 705 -17.72 -34.49 18.68
C ILE A 705 -17.23 -35.91 18.45
N SER A 706 -18.04 -36.89 18.65
CA SER A 706 -17.71 -38.33 18.54
C SER A 706 -18.42 -39.05 17.37
N ARG A 707 -19.02 -38.32 16.46
CA ARG A 707 -19.61 -38.83 15.22
C ARG A 707 -18.84 -38.32 14.01
N PRO A 708 -18.91 -39.02 12.88
CA PRO A 708 -18.35 -38.48 11.62
C PRO A 708 -18.85 -37.06 11.36
N SER A 709 -17.98 -36.20 10.82
CA SER A 709 -18.37 -34.83 10.51
C SER A 709 -19.51 -34.81 9.48
N SER A 710 -20.57 -34.06 9.78
CA SER A 710 -21.79 -33.96 8.97
C SER A 710 -21.69 -32.95 7.84
N PHE A 711 -20.49 -32.51 7.46
CA PHE A 711 -20.26 -31.42 6.52
C PHE A 711 -19.04 -31.64 5.62
N PRO A 712 -18.99 -31.06 4.41
CA PRO A 712 -17.81 -31.14 3.54
C PRO A 712 -16.66 -30.33 4.15
N THR A 713 -15.61 -31.04 4.55
CA THR A 713 -14.41 -30.45 5.18
C THR A 713 -13.42 -29.84 4.18
N ASP A 714 -13.68 -29.96 2.89
CA ASP A 714 -12.83 -29.51 1.78
C ASP A 714 -13.22 -28.15 1.17
N ALA A 715 -14.34 -27.54 1.61
CA ALA A 715 -14.75 -26.22 1.16
C ALA A 715 -13.64 -25.16 1.40
N GLN A 716 -13.52 -24.19 0.50
CA GLN A 716 -12.50 -23.14 0.61
C GLN A 716 -12.76 -22.20 1.80
N LEU A 717 -14.02 -21.89 2.10
CA LEU A 717 -14.42 -21.13 3.28
C LEU A 717 -15.24 -22.03 4.21
N LEU A 718 -14.78 -22.20 5.43
CA LEU A 718 -15.51 -22.88 6.50
C LEU A 718 -15.85 -21.85 7.59
N VAL A 719 -17.12 -21.68 7.87
CA VAL A 719 -17.61 -20.81 8.95
C VAL A 719 -18.24 -21.66 10.03
N PHE A 720 -17.66 -21.65 11.23
CA PHE A 720 -18.18 -22.35 12.41
C PHE A 720 -18.95 -21.38 13.30
N ALA A 721 -20.24 -21.59 13.43
CA ALA A 721 -21.11 -20.83 14.32
C ALA A 721 -21.06 -21.37 15.74
N LEU A 722 -20.52 -20.58 16.65
CA LEU A 722 -20.46 -20.86 18.07
C LEU A 722 -21.70 -20.24 18.76
N ARG A 723 -22.77 -21.07 18.98
CA ARG A 723 -23.99 -20.60 19.60
C ARG A 723 -24.20 -21.24 20.99
N ASN A 724 -24.99 -20.57 21.83
CA ASN A 724 -25.51 -21.11 23.10
C ASN A 724 -24.42 -21.63 24.03
N LEU A 725 -23.37 -20.88 24.22
CA LEU A 725 -22.28 -21.18 25.15
C LEU A 725 -22.69 -20.80 26.58
N SER A 726 -23.73 -21.43 27.11
CA SER A 726 -24.32 -21.12 28.41
C SER A 726 -23.62 -21.81 29.60
N ASN A 727 -22.79 -22.82 29.32
CA ASN A 727 -22.01 -23.56 30.33
C ASN A 727 -20.53 -23.47 29.94
N GLU A 728 -19.68 -22.97 30.85
CA GLU A 728 -18.25 -22.73 30.58
C GLU A 728 -17.51 -23.97 30.07
N ASN A 729 -17.76 -25.15 30.67
CA ASN A 729 -17.11 -26.39 30.25
C ASN A 729 -17.59 -26.85 28.85
N GLU A 730 -18.87 -26.75 28.58
CA GLU A 730 -19.46 -27.06 27.29
C GLU A 730 -18.96 -26.10 26.20
N ALA A 731 -18.87 -24.81 26.52
CA ALA A 731 -18.34 -23.79 25.66
C ALA A 731 -16.87 -24.04 25.29
N ALA A 732 -16.06 -24.43 26.28
CA ALA A 732 -14.65 -24.74 26.04
C ALA A 732 -14.49 -25.91 25.06
N ILE A 733 -15.28 -26.97 25.21
CA ILE A 733 -15.20 -28.19 24.36
C ILE A 733 -15.72 -27.91 22.94
N LEU A 734 -16.84 -27.19 22.82
CA LEU A 734 -17.34 -26.78 21.49
C LEU A 734 -16.30 -25.88 20.76
N SER A 735 -15.68 -24.97 21.49
CA SER A 735 -14.64 -24.12 20.94
C SER A 735 -13.38 -24.90 20.54
N LEU A 736 -12.98 -25.91 21.34
CA LEU A 736 -11.90 -26.84 20.98
C LEU A 736 -12.24 -27.67 19.75
N SER A 737 -13.48 -28.13 19.63
CA SER A 737 -13.96 -28.87 18.46
C SER A 737 -13.90 -27.99 17.20
N ALA A 738 -14.38 -26.73 17.28
CA ALA A 738 -14.29 -25.78 16.18
C ALA A 738 -12.84 -25.47 15.82
N TYR A 739 -11.98 -25.28 16.83
CA TYR A 739 -10.56 -25.09 16.63
C TYR A 739 -9.91 -26.31 15.96
N SER A 740 -10.29 -27.53 16.34
CA SER A 740 -9.83 -28.79 15.70
C SER A 740 -10.12 -28.78 14.19
N ALA A 741 -11.36 -28.51 13.82
CA ALA A 741 -11.77 -28.46 12.42
C ALA A 741 -11.04 -27.35 11.66
N ALA A 742 -10.92 -26.18 12.29
CA ALA A 742 -10.17 -25.07 11.75
C ALA A 742 -8.71 -25.42 11.51
N LEU A 743 -8.06 -26.02 12.48
CA LEU A 743 -6.64 -26.41 12.37
C LEU A 743 -6.44 -27.47 11.28
N ARG A 744 -7.29 -28.50 11.21
CA ARG A 744 -7.23 -29.51 10.16
C ARG A 744 -7.27 -28.90 8.77
N ARG A 745 -8.19 -27.97 8.55
CA ARG A 745 -8.34 -27.31 7.26
C ARG A 745 -7.15 -26.42 6.95
N ALA A 746 -6.66 -25.67 7.94
CA ALA A 746 -5.48 -24.81 7.80
C ALA A 746 -4.22 -25.62 7.49
N LEU A 747 -4.04 -26.77 8.13
CA LEU A 747 -2.89 -27.65 7.89
C LEU A 747 -2.93 -28.34 6.51
N SER A 748 -4.08 -28.45 5.87
CA SER A 748 -4.23 -29.11 4.56
C SER A 748 -3.77 -28.26 3.36
N SER A 749 -3.30 -27.02 3.57
CA SER A 749 -2.89 -26.11 2.50
C SER A 749 -1.55 -25.43 2.83
N PRO A 750 -0.72 -25.08 1.83
CA PRO A 750 0.54 -24.36 2.07
C PRO A 750 0.33 -22.96 2.64
N LYS A 751 -0.84 -22.35 2.42
CA LYS A 751 -1.24 -21.06 2.98
C LYS A 751 -2.72 -21.14 3.40
N SER A 752 -3.05 -20.59 4.57
CA SER A 752 -4.41 -20.54 5.07
C SER A 752 -4.62 -19.33 5.99
N ILE A 753 -5.88 -18.94 6.18
CA ILE A 753 -6.29 -17.98 7.21
C ILE A 753 -7.12 -18.69 8.26
N PHE A 754 -6.78 -18.45 9.51
CA PHE A 754 -7.58 -18.76 10.69
C PHE A 754 -8.13 -17.46 11.25
N PHE A 755 -9.40 -17.21 10.99
CA PHE A 755 -10.08 -15.98 11.41
C PHE A 755 -10.97 -16.25 12.63
N ILE A 756 -10.89 -15.40 13.63
CA ILE A 756 -11.73 -15.45 14.83
C ILE A 756 -12.46 -14.11 14.96
N ASP A 757 -13.78 -14.15 14.73
CA ASP A 757 -14.63 -13.00 15.00
C ASP A 757 -14.97 -12.95 16.50
N GLU A 758 -15.17 -11.76 17.04
CA GLU A 758 -15.39 -11.49 18.47
C GLU A 758 -14.43 -12.32 19.36
N SER A 759 -13.16 -12.30 19.01
CA SER A 759 -12.09 -13.10 19.62
C SER A 759 -11.99 -13.00 21.16
N PRO A 760 -12.35 -11.88 21.84
CA PRO A 760 -12.34 -11.79 23.30
C PRO A 760 -13.03 -12.95 24.00
N ILE A 761 -14.14 -13.46 23.45
CA ILE A 761 -14.90 -14.58 24.00
C ILE A 761 -14.05 -15.86 24.15
N LEU A 762 -13.19 -16.15 23.14
CA LEU A 762 -12.31 -17.32 23.19
C LEU A 762 -11.11 -17.13 24.13
N PHE A 763 -10.68 -15.89 24.33
CA PHE A 763 -9.56 -15.57 25.23
C PHE A 763 -9.94 -15.68 26.73
N GLU A 764 -11.22 -15.77 27.06
CA GLU A 764 -11.70 -16.08 28.41
C GLU A 764 -11.33 -17.52 28.83
N TYR A 765 -11.15 -18.44 27.85
CA TYR A 765 -10.76 -19.82 28.10
C TYR A 765 -9.24 -19.98 28.05
N PRO A 766 -8.54 -20.28 29.17
CA PRO A 766 -7.08 -20.30 29.23
C PRO A 766 -6.43 -21.27 28.23
N VAL A 767 -7.02 -22.46 28.04
CA VAL A 767 -6.50 -23.47 27.11
C VAL A 767 -6.55 -22.98 25.66
N ILE A 768 -7.69 -22.38 25.27
CA ILE A 768 -7.86 -21.86 23.91
C ILE A 768 -6.94 -20.66 23.68
N SER A 769 -6.85 -19.75 24.67
CA SER A 769 -5.90 -18.63 24.66
C SER A 769 -4.47 -19.12 24.41
N GLN A 770 -4.03 -20.18 25.09
CA GLN A 770 -2.67 -20.75 24.89
C GLN A 770 -2.51 -21.36 23.50
N LEU A 771 -3.52 -22.06 22.97
CA LEU A 771 -3.48 -22.64 21.63
C LEU A 771 -3.40 -21.55 20.55
N ILE A 772 -4.22 -20.50 20.65
CA ILE A 772 -4.16 -19.34 19.75
C ILE A 772 -2.81 -18.66 19.86
N GLY A 773 -2.26 -18.51 21.08
CA GLY A 773 -0.92 -17.95 21.30
C GLY A 773 0.20 -18.76 20.63
N ARG A 774 0.12 -20.10 20.68
CA ARG A 774 1.04 -20.99 19.94
C ARG A 774 0.87 -20.85 18.44
N LEU A 775 -0.37 -20.77 17.95
CA LEU A 775 -0.66 -20.61 16.53
C LEU A 775 -0.13 -19.28 15.99
N CYS A 776 -0.31 -18.18 16.72
CA CYS A 776 0.25 -16.87 16.34
C CYS A 776 1.78 -16.89 16.28
N ALA A 777 2.44 -17.61 17.19
CA ALA A 777 3.90 -17.66 17.25
C ALA A 777 4.51 -18.61 16.22
N ASN A 778 3.88 -19.76 15.95
CA ASN A 778 4.45 -20.84 15.15
C ASN A 778 3.74 -21.05 13.81
N GLY A 779 2.57 -20.43 13.60
CA GLY A 779 1.76 -20.60 12.39
C GLY A 779 2.49 -20.26 11.09
N ALA A 780 3.52 -19.39 11.17
CA ALA A 780 4.34 -19.05 10.02
C ALA A 780 4.97 -20.28 9.35
N LYS A 781 5.44 -21.25 10.12
CA LYS A 781 6.02 -22.50 9.60
C LYS A 781 5.00 -23.32 8.82
N ALA A 782 3.77 -23.36 9.32
CA ALA A 782 2.65 -24.05 8.66
C ALA A 782 1.92 -23.20 7.62
N GLY A 783 2.33 -21.96 7.37
CA GLY A 783 1.65 -21.05 6.46
C GLY A 783 0.30 -20.54 6.95
N ILE A 784 0.00 -20.67 8.25
CA ILE A 784 -1.27 -20.26 8.86
C ILE A 784 -1.16 -18.82 9.33
N ARG A 785 -2.04 -17.95 8.83
CA ARG A 785 -2.19 -16.56 9.25
C ARG A 785 -3.38 -16.44 10.18
N VAL A 786 -3.19 -15.76 11.30
CA VAL A 786 -4.24 -15.56 12.30
C VAL A 786 -4.81 -14.16 12.13
N PHE A 787 -6.12 -14.09 11.91
CA PHE A 787 -6.87 -12.84 11.90
C PHE A 787 -7.77 -12.81 13.14
N LEU A 788 -7.70 -11.72 13.91
CA LEU A 788 -8.52 -11.51 15.10
C LEU A 788 -9.39 -10.28 14.92
N SER A 789 -10.66 -10.38 15.32
CA SER A 789 -11.58 -9.27 15.43
C SER A 789 -11.96 -9.06 16.89
N ALA A 790 -11.89 -7.81 17.37
CA ALA A 790 -12.28 -7.43 18.72
C ALA A 790 -12.81 -5.99 18.76
N GLN A 791 -13.46 -5.61 19.84
CA GLN A 791 -13.85 -4.22 20.04
C GLN A 791 -12.71 -3.38 20.61
N ASP A 792 -11.95 -3.94 21.56
CA ASP A 792 -10.78 -3.38 22.20
C ASP A 792 -9.75 -4.48 22.53
N PRO A 793 -8.53 -4.13 22.94
CA PRO A 793 -7.49 -5.11 23.25
C PRO A 793 -7.55 -5.68 24.68
N ASP A 794 -8.43 -5.20 25.57
CA ASP A 794 -8.38 -5.47 27.00
C ASP A 794 -8.44 -6.95 27.34
N THR A 795 -9.50 -7.65 26.90
CA THR A 795 -9.68 -9.07 27.22
C THR A 795 -8.57 -9.94 26.66
N ILE A 796 -8.13 -9.63 25.42
CA ILE A 796 -7.02 -10.36 24.81
C ILE A 796 -5.75 -10.18 25.64
N MET A 797 -5.39 -8.94 25.97
CA MET A 797 -4.16 -8.63 26.70
C MET A 797 -4.12 -9.15 28.13
N LYS A 798 -5.27 -9.23 28.79
CA LYS A 798 -5.40 -9.79 30.15
C LYS A 798 -5.37 -11.32 30.18
N SER A 799 -5.54 -11.98 29.03
CA SER A 799 -5.47 -13.44 28.94
C SER A 799 -4.04 -13.98 29.15
N ALA A 800 -3.93 -15.26 29.48
CA ALA A 800 -2.64 -15.94 29.74
C ALA A 800 -1.62 -15.82 28.60
N SER A 801 -2.07 -15.72 27.36
CA SER A 801 -1.21 -15.61 26.16
C SER A 801 -1.33 -14.26 25.44
N GLY A 802 -2.10 -13.31 25.97
CA GLY A 802 -2.38 -12.04 25.34
C GLY A 802 -1.16 -11.25 24.86
N PRO A 803 -0.13 -11.00 25.71
CA PRO A 803 1.08 -10.30 25.29
C PRO A 803 1.78 -11.01 24.12
N LYS A 804 1.86 -12.33 24.15
CA LYS A 804 2.48 -13.14 23.09
C LYS A 804 1.67 -13.08 21.79
N VAL A 805 0.35 -13.07 21.86
CA VAL A 805 -0.53 -12.94 20.71
C VAL A 805 -0.32 -11.56 20.07
N MET A 806 -0.41 -10.49 20.85
CA MET A 806 -0.32 -9.12 20.34
C MET A 806 1.07 -8.77 19.80
N GLN A 807 2.12 -9.37 20.36
CA GLN A 807 3.49 -9.24 19.83
C GLN A 807 3.64 -9.85 18.43
N ASN A 808 2.86 -10.88 18.11
CA ASN A 808 2.87 -11.55 16.81
C ASN A 808 1.83 -10.97 15.81
N MET A 809 1.06 -9.94 16.19
CA MET A 809 0.18 -9.22 15.28
C MET A 809 0.97 -8.14 14.52
N ASN A 810 1.41 -8.49 13.32
CA ASN A 810 2.21 -7.60 12.47
C ASN A 810 1.41 -6.37 11.99
N ILE A 811 0.10 -6.57 11.79
CA ILE A 811 -0.81 -5.53 11.32
C ILE A 811 -1.91 -5.33 12.36
N LYS A 812 -2.09 -4.08 12.78
CA LYS A 812 -3.21 -3.69 13.62
C LYS A 812 -4.05 -2.66 12.86
N MET A 813 -5.30 -2.99 12.63
CA MET A 813 -6.27 -2.09 12.01
C MET A 813 -7.26 -1.64 13.08
N VAL A 814 -7.24 -0.35 13.42
CA VAL A 814 -8.12 0.23 14.42
C VAL A 814 -9.15 1.13 13.74
N GLY A 815 -10.39 0.71 13.72
CA GLY A 815 -11.53 1.49 13.26
C GLY A 815 -12.00 2.49 14.31
N ARG A 816 -13.30 2.80 14.32
CA ARG A 816 -13.91 3.62 15.36
C ARG A 816 -13.87 2.91 16.71
N ILE A 817 -13.47 3.62 17.74
CA ILE A 817 -13.48 3.16 19.14
C ILE A 817 -14.35 4.07 20.01
N GLN A 818 -14.67 3.60 21.20
CA GLN A 818 -15.30 4.46 22.23
C GLN A 818 -14.22 5.24 22.98
N THR A 819 -14.58 6.40 23.54
CA THR A 819 -13.63 7.26 24.28
C THR A 819 -13.01 6.53 25.48
N VAL A 820 -13.76 5.67 26.16
CA VAL A 820 -13.28 4.87 27.29
C VAL A 820 -12.20 3.86 26.90
N ALA A 821 -12.16 3.42 25.64
CA ALA A 821 -11.17 2.47 25.17
C ALA A 821 -9.81 3.13 24.84
N ILE A 822 -9.72 4.46 24.78
CA ILE A 822 -8.46 5.16 24.44
C ILE A 822 -7.35 4.73 25.40
N ASP A 823 -7.61 4.66 26.70
CA ASP A 823 -6.60 4.30 27.70
C ASP A 823 -6.09 2.87 27.52
N SER A 824 -6.95 1.94 27.08
CA SER A 824 -6.55 0.57 26.76
C SER A 824 -5.55 0.52 25.60
N PHE A 825 -5.79 1.26 24.53
CA PHE A 825 -4.85 1.33 23.41
C PHE A 825 -3.53 2.00 23.79
N VAL A 826 -3.56 3.07 24.59
CA VAL A 826 -2.36 3.77 25.07
C VAL A 826 -1.54 2.86 26.00
N ASN A 827 -2.16 2.27 27.02
CA ASN A 827 -1.45 1.54 28.06
C ASN A 827 -1.04 0.13 27.65
N LEU A 828 -1.84 -0.55 26.85
CA LEU A 828 -1.63 -1.96 26.50
C LEU A 828 -0.89 -2.13 25.15
N LEU A 829 -1.14 -1.24 24.19
CA LEU A 829 -0.55 -1.33 22.85
C LEU A 829 0.45 -0.20 22.55
N ASN A 830 0.71 0.67 23.51
CA ASN A 830 1.67 1.77 23.43
C ASN A 830 1.41 2.76 22.28
N TYR A 831 0.11 3.03 21.97
CA TYR A 831 -0.23 4.07 21.03
C TYR A 831 -0.07 5.47 21.65
N GLU A 832 0.37 6.43 20.84
CA GLU A 832 0.32 7.83 21.24
C GLU A 832 -1.15 8.30 21.40
N ARG A 833 -1.48 8.93 22.54
CA ARG A 833 -2.84 9.37 22.86
C ARG A 833 -3.44 10.27 21.76
N THR A 834 -2.64 11.17 21.21
CA THR A 834 -3.09 12.11 20.14
C THR A 834 -3.47 11.39 18.86
N ILE A 835 -2.78 10.30 18.54
CA ILE A 835 -3.08 9.46 17.39
C ILE A 835 -4.37 8.68 17.63
N ILE A 836 -4.46 7.89 18.71
CA ILE A 836 -5.61 7.01 18.90
C ILE A 836 -6.91 7.75 19.26
N ALA A 837 -6.83 8.93 19.88
CA ALA A 837 -8.01 9.73 20.24
C ALA A 837 -8.84 10.15 19.01
N ARG A 838 -8.23 10.31 17.84
CA ARG A 838 -8.93 10.60 16.59
C ARG A 838 -9.93 9.49 16.23
N ASN A 839 -9.63 8.24 16.56
CA ASN A 839 -10.50 7.09 16.31
C ASN A 839 -11.80 7.12 17.13
N ALA A 840 -11.81 7.85 18.26
CA ALA A 840 -13.01 8.07 19.07
C ALA A 840 -13.88 9.25 18.60
N SER A 841 -13.39 10.06 17.63
CA SER A 841 -14.10 11.23 17.13
C SER A 841 -15.18 10.89 16.10
N GLU A 842 -16.11 11.82 15.85
CA GLU A 842 -17.13 11.70 14.82
C GLU A 842 -16.56 11.55 13.39
N ALA A 843 -15.34 12.02 13.16
CA ALA A 843 -14.66 11.88 11.87
C ALA A 843 -14.43 10.41 11.50
N PHE A 844 -14.35 9.52 12.48
CA PHE A 844 -14.12 8.08 12.29
C PHE A 844 -15.40 7.24 12.09
N PHE A 845 -16.57 7.85 12.11
CA PHE A 845 -17.79 7.13 11.72
C PHE A 845 -17.72 6.73 10.24
N PRO A 846 -18.13 5.50 9.88
CA PRO A 846 -18.26 5.13 8.49
C PRO A 846 -19.16 6.10 7.72
N LYS A 847 -18.68 6.57 6.59
CA LYS A 847 -19.42 7.54 5.76
C LYS A 847 -20.29 6.81 4.74
N ARG A 848 -21.58 6.71 5.01
CA ARG A 848 -22.53 6.03 4.11
C ARG A 848 -22.59 6.69 2.76
N SER A 849 -22.65 8.02 2.67
CA SER A 849 -22.67 8.76 1.40
C SER A 849 -21.43 8.52 0.52
N GLY A 850 -20.26 8.34 1.14
CA GLY A 850 -19.01 8.04 0.44
C GLY A 850 -18.73 6.56 0.27
N LEU A 851 -19.52 5.69 0.91
CA LEU A 851 -19.33 4.23 0.96
C LEU A 851 -17.90 3.83 1.37
N TYR A 852 -17.45 4.36 2.51
CA TYR A 852 -16.14 4.01 3.08
C TYR A 852 -16.15 3.97 4.61
N SER A 853 -15.20 3.23 5.15
CA SER A 853 -14.87 3.20 6.58
C SER A 853 -13.45 3.73 6.82
N ASN A 854 -13.23 4.37 7.98
CA ASN A 854 -11.96 4.95 8.37
C ASN A 854 -11.18 3.98 9.27
N TRP A 855 -9.88 3.90 9.07
CA TRP A 855 -8.97 2.99 9.76
C TRP A 855 -7.66 3.70 10.12
N LEU A 856 -7.16 3.43 11.31
CA LEU A 856 -5.76 3.60 11.66
C LEU A 856 -5.09 2.26 11.41
N VAL A 857 -4.20 2.21 10.44
CA VAL A 857 -3.44 0.99 10.08
C VAL A 857 -2.04 1.14 10.64
N ASP A 858 -1.67 0.24 11.52
CA ASP A 858 -0.33 0.15 12.09
C ASP A 858 0.35 -1.10 11.54
N ILE A 859 1.48 -0.90 10.87
CA ILE A 859 2.32 -1.96 10.32
C ILE A 859 3.76 -1.68 10.76
N ASP A 860 4.33 -2.61 11.52
CA ASP A 860 5.72 -2.54 11.99
C ASP A 860 6.06 -1.20 12.70
N GLY A 861 5.10 -0.65 13.45
CA GLY A 861 5.22 0.61 14.20
C GLY A 861 5.00 1.88 13.39
N HIS A 862 4.56 1.77 12.13
CA HIS A 862 4.17 2.90 11.30
C HIS A 862 2.64 3.00 11.24
N SER A 863 2.09 4.06 11.81
CA SER A 863 0.65 4.32 11.84
C SER A 863 0.22 5.21 10.69
N ILE A 864 -0.76 4.77 9.90
CA ILE A 864 -1.32 5.50 8.76
C ILE A 864 -2.83 5.56 8.88
N TYR A 865 -3.41 6.75 8.75
CA TYR A 865 -4.87 6.87 8.61
C TYR A 865 -5.27 6.56 7.17
N ALA A 866 -6.20 5.63 7.01
CA ALA A 866 -6.64 5.15 5.71
C ALA A 866 -8.14 4.94 5.66
N ARG A 867 -8.67 4.89 4.45
CA ARG A 867 -10.07 4.58 4.16
C ARG A 867 -10.17 3.30 3.36
N TYR A 868 -11.06 2.44 3.74
CA TYR A 868 -11.44 1.29 2.95
C TYR A 868 -12.69 1.61 2.13
N TYR A 869 -12.61 1.41 0.84
CA TYR A 869 -13.69 1.65 -0.13
C TYR A 869 -14.14 0.31 -0.73
N PRO A 870 -15.06 -0.41 -0.11
CA PRO A 870 -15.54 -1.69 -0.62
C PRO A 870 -16.26 -1.54 -1.96
N GLY A 871 -16.23 -2.58 -2.78
CA GLY A 871 -17.08 -2.67 -3.96
C GLY A 871 -18.58 -2.75 -3.58
N PRO A 872 -19.49 -2.23 -4.40
CA PRO A 872 -20.92 -2.28 -4.14
C PRO A 872 -21.46 -3.68 -3.83
N VAL A 873 -21.03 -4.69 -4.57
CA VAL A 873 -21.42 -6.09 -4.36
C VAL A 873 -20.96 -6.59 -2.98
N GLN A 874 -19.75 -6.25 -2.57
CA GLN A 874 -19.24 -6.60 -1.23
C GLN A 874 -20.14 -6.04 -0.12
N ILE A 875 -20.53 -4.77 -0.23
CA ILE A 875 -21.43 -4.13 0.75
C ILE A 875 -22.78 -4.86 0.76
N ALA A 876 -23.35 -5.15 -0.41
CA ALA A 876 -24.64 -5.80 -0.54
C ALA A 876 -24.68 -7.21 0.10
N ILE A 877 -23.58 -7.96 0.01
CA ILE A 877 -23.49 -9.30 0.61
C ILE A 877 -23.44 -9.22 2.13
N VAL A 878 -22.63 -8.28 2.67
CA VAL A 878 -22.35 -8.21 4.11
C VAL A 878 -23.30 -7.26 4.88
N ALA A 879 -24.23 -6.63 4.20
CA ALA A 879 -25.29 -5.83 4.82
C ALA A 879 -26.17 -6.73 5.71
N ASN A 880 -26.19 -6.48 7.02
CA ASN A 880 -26.79 -7.37 8.00
C ASN A 880 -27.81 -6.70 8.94
N ASN A 881 -28.28 -5.48 8.62
CA ASN A 881 -29.45 -4.92 9.29
C ASN A 881 -30.71 -5.66 8.82
N PRO A 882 -31.77 -5.78 9.67
CA PRO A 882 -33.00 -6.47 9.30
C PRO A 882 -33.60 -5.99 7.98
N ASP A 883 -33.68 -4.67 7.78
CA ASP A 883 -34.22 -4.08 6.53
C ASP A 883 -33.36 -4.40 5.32
N GLU A 884 -32.04 -4.42 5.48
CA GLU A 884 -31.07 -4.76 4.41
C GLU A 884 -31.21 -6.23 4.01
N GLN A 885 -31.35 -7.12 4.99
CA GLN A 885 -31.56 -8.55 4.75
C GLN A 885 -32.93 -8.81 4.09
N TYR A 886 -33.99 -8.12 4.56
CA TYR A 886 -35.32 -8.22 3.96
C TYR A 886 -35.35 -7.76 2.52
N ALA A 887 -34.79 -6.58 2.22
CA ALA A 887 -34.72 -6.07 0.85
C ALA A 887 -33.93 -7.00 -0.09
N ARG A 888 -32.81 -7.58 0.39
CA ARG A 888 -32.03 -8.56 -0.36
C ARG A 888 -32.82 -9.85 -0.63
N THR A 889 -33.61 -10.33 0.33
CA THR A 889 -34.44 -11.51 0.18
C THR A 889 -35.54 -11.27 -0.86
N LEU A 890 -36.26 -10.15 -0.79
CA LEU A 890 -37.24 -9.75 -1.81
C LEU A 890 -36.64 -9.73 -3.22
N LYS A 891 -35.45 -9.17 -3.35
CA LYS A 891 -34.76 -9.11 -4.66
C LYS A 891 -34.36 -10.50 -5.18
N LEU A 892 -33.97 -11.41 -4.27
CA LEU A 892 -33.65 -12.79 -4.63
C LEU A 892 -34.86 -13.54 -5.14
N GLU A 893 -36.02 -13.36 -4.49
CA GLU A 893 -37.30 -13.93 -4.91
C GLU A 893 -37.71 -13.40 -6.31
N GLN A 894 -37.62 -12.09 -6.52
CA GLN A 894 -37.89 -11.47 -7.84
C GLN A 894 -36.98 -12.00 -8.95
N SER A 895 -35.75 -12.31 -8.63
CA SER A 895 -34.77 -12.87 -9.57
C SER A 895 -34.89 -14.37 -9.79
N ARG A 896 -35.99 -15.00 -9.32
CA ARG A 896 -36.27 -16.44 -9.42
C ARG A 896 -35.13 -17.31 -8.91
N GLY A 897 -34.52 -16.92 -7.79
CA GLY A 897 -33.42 -17.64 -7.15
C GLY A 897 -32.04 -17.47 -7.81
N ASN A 898 -31.90 -16.64 -8.85
CA ASN A 898 -30.59 -16.33 -9.42
C ASN A 898 -29.81 -15.37 -8.50
N LYS A 899 -29.02 -15.94 -7.60
CA LYS A 899 -28.30 -15.20 -6.56
C LYS A 899 -27.32 -14.16 -7.12
N LEU A 900 -26.62 -14.43 -8.23
CA LEU A 900 -25.64 -13.50 -8.80
C LEU A 900 -26.32 -12.24 -9.34
N ARG A 901 -27.40 -12.45 -10.12
CA ARG A 901 -28.19 -11.35 -10.67
C ARG A 901 -28.86 -10.55 -9.55
N ALA A 902 -29.50 -11.22 -8.61
CA ALA A 902 -30.15 -10.59 -7.46
C ALA A 902 -29.19 -9.72 -6.65
N THR A 903 -28.02 -10.25 -6.33
CA THR A 903 -27.01 -9.52 -5.56
C THR A 903 -26.46 -8.33 -6.31
N TYR A 904 -26.23 -8.46 -7.61
CA TYR A 904 -25.76 -7.34 -8.45
C TYR A 904 -26.80 -6.22 -8.55
N GLU A 905 -28.06 -6.56 -8.87
CA GLU A 905 -29.15 -5.59 -8.97
C GLU A 905 -29.41 -4.92 -7.61
N PHE A 906 -29.47 -5.70 -6.53
CA PHE A 906 -29.59 -5.15 -5.18
C PHE A 906 -28.41 -4.21 -4.83
N ALA A 907 -27.19 -4.56 -5.18
CA ALA A 907 -26.00 -3.71 -4.94
C ALA A 907 -26.13 -2.35 -5.63
N VAL A 908 -26.61 -2.31 -6.87
CA VAL A 908 -26.82 -1.07 -7.61
C VAL A 908 -27.91 -0.22 -6.95
N ASP A 909 -29.09 -0.84 -6.69
CA ASP A 909 -30.23 -0.15 -6.09
C ASP A 909 -29.89 0.37 -4.68
N TYR A 910 -29.21 -0.43 -3.88
CA TYR A 910 -28.79 -0.10 -2.51
C TYR A 910 -27.81 1.08 -2.48
N VAL A 911 -26.81 1.08 -3.36
CA VAL A 911 -25.85 2.19 -3.46
C VAL A 911 -26.54 3.48 -3.90
N GLN A 912 -27.43 3.41 -4.87
CA GLN A 912 -28.21 4.58 -5.33
C GLN A 912 -29.11 5.12 -4.21
N ALA A 913 -29.80 4.27 -3.47
CA ALA A 913 -30.62 4.68 -2.33
C ALA A 913 -29.80 5.41 -1.26
N ILE A 914 -28.60 4.90 -0.93
CA ILE A 914 -27.72 5.53 0.05
C ILE A 914 -27.17 6.88 -0.46
N GLN A 915 -26.71 6.96 -1.70
CA GLN A 915 -26.14 8.17 -2.25
C GLN A 915 -27.16 9.31 -2.43
N ASN A 916 -28.40 8.95 -2.75
CA ASN A 916 -29.50 9.91 -2.89
C ASN A 916 -30.11 10.31 -1.55
N GLY A 917 -29.64 9.77 -0.42
CA GLY A 917 -30.20 10.02 0.89
C GLY A 917 -31.61 9.41 1.11
N ALA A 918 -32.07 8.62 0.14
CA ALA A 918 -33.31 7.85 0.27
C ALA A 918 -33.09 6.71 1.27
N GLY A 919 -33.95 6.56 2.26
CA GLY A 919 -33.88 5.42 3.16
C GLY A 919 -34.17 4.11 2.43
N LEU A 920 -33.75 2.99 3.00
CA LEU A 920 -34.06 1.65 2.50
C LEU A 920 -35.59 1.37 2.40
N HIS A 921 -36.37 2.09 3.17
CA HIS A 921 -37.83 1.94 3.21
C HIS A 921 -38.47 2.13 1.81
N GLY A 922 -38.08 3.18 1.08
CA GLY A 922 -38.57 3.40 -0.29
C GLY A 922 -38.13 2.31 -1.27
N LEU A 923 -36.96 1.69 -1.05
CA LEU A 923 -36.49 0.56 -1.85
C LEU A 923 -37.29 -0.71 -1.57
N ILE A 924 -37.60 -0.99 -0.29
CA ILE A 924 -38.44 -2.11 0.13
C ILE A 924 -39.86 -1.98 -0.45
N GLU A 925 -40.49 -0.82 -0.33
CA GLU A 925 -41.82 -0.54 -0.89
C GLU A 925 -41.86 -0.74 -2.41
N ALA A 926 -40.80 -0.28 -3.13
CA ALA A 926 -40.69 -0.49 -4.58
C ALA A 926 -40.60 -1.98 -4.94
N TYR A 927 -39.86 -2.78 -4.16
CA TYR A 927 -39.73 -4.21 -4.38
C TYR A 927 -41.04 -4.96 -4.07
N GLU A 928 -41.75 -4.60 -2.99
CA GLU A 928 -43.05 -5.18 -2.64
C GLU A 928 -44.10 -4.89 -3.70
N GLN A 929 -44.13 -3.67 -4.22
CA GLN A 929 -45.05 -3.30 -5.32
C GLN A 929 -44.78 -4.10 -6.58
N GLN A 930 -43.53 -4.28 -6.96
CA GLN A 930 -43.13 -5.09 -8.11
C GLN A 930 -43.52 -6.57 -7.93
N SER A 931 -43.31 -7.11 -6.74
CA SER A 931 -43.71 -8.50 -6.42
C SER A 931 -45.19 -8.70 -6.50
N SER A 932 -45.99 -7.75 -5.99
CA SER A 932 -47.44 -7.78 -6.04
C SER A 932 -47.98 -7.69 -7.47
N GLN A 933 -47.40 -6.84 -8.33
CA GLN A 933 -47.74 -6.72 -9.74
C GLN A 933 -47.43 -8.01 -10.50
N THR A 934 -46.30 -8.64 -10.22
CA THR A 934 -45.91 -9.90 -10.85
C THR A 934 -46.81 -11.03 -10.44
N ALA A 935 -47.22 -11.10 -9.18
CA ALA A 935 -48.17 -12.10 -8.66
C ALA A 935 -49.56 -11.94 -9.28
N SER A 936 -50.06 -10.70 -9.39
CA SER A 936 -51.37 -10.43 -10.06
C SER A 936 -51.34 -10.71 -11.54
N ALA A 937 -50.21 -10.46 -12.25
CA ALA A 937 -50.07 -10.81 -13.65
C ALA A 937 -50.04 -12.34 -13.86
N ILE A 938 -49.41 -13.10 -12.98
CA ILE A 938 -49.38 -14.58 -13.05
C ILE A 938 -50.77 -15.13 -12.76
N SER A 939 -51.50 -14.63 -11.74
CA SER A 939 -52.86 -15.01 -11.45
C SER A 939 -53.80 -14.76 -12.64
N ALA A 940 -53.72 -13.58 -13.28
CA ALA A 940 -54.46 -13.24 -14.45
C ALA A 940 -54.19 -14.17 -15.67
N VAL A 941 -52.94 -14.61 -15.83
CA VAL A 941 -52.58 -15.59 -16.91
C VAL A 941 -53.13 -16.99 -16.57
N THR A 942 -53.10 -17.37 -15.28
CA THR A 942 -53.58 -18.67 -14.80
C THR A 942 -55.12 -18.76 -14.96
N ASP A 943 -55.83 -17.67 -14.64
CA ASP A 943 -57.30 -17.57 -14.84
C ASP A 943 -57.69 -17.62 -16.30
N VAL A 944 -56.91 -17.00 -17.20
CA VAL A 944 -57.12 -17.07 -18.65
C VAL A 944 -56.87 -18.48 -19.21
N VAL A 945 -55.93 -19.23 -18.68
CA VAL A 945 -55.64 -20.63 -19.07
C VAL A 945 -56.72 -21.59 -18.55
N GLN A 946 -57.28 -21.36 -17.36
CA GLN A 946 -58.37 -22.18 -16.82
C GLN A 946 -59.71 -21.90 -17.50
N VAL A 947 -59.95 -20.73 -18.05
CA VAL A 947 -61.18 -20.39 -18.81
C VAL A 947 -61.09 -20.89 -20.26
N SER A 948 -59.90 -21.22 -20.76
CA SER A 948 -59.66 -21.71 -22.15
C SER A 948 -59.45 -23.24 -22.21
N ALA A 949 -59.51 -23.95 -21.10
CA ALA A 949 -59.54 -25.42 -20.98
C ALA A 949 -60.96 -25.87 -20.57
#